data_6386d4c2fa4786d9bf798d403e0046db
#
_entry.id   6386d4c2fa4786d9bf798d403e0046db
#
_cell.length_a   1.000
_cell.length_b   1.000
_cell.length_c   1.000
_cell.angle_alpha   90.00
_cell.angle_beta   90.00
_cell.angle_gamma   90.00
#
_symmetry.space_group_name_H-M   'P 1'
#
loop_
_entity.id
_entity.type
_entity.pdbx_description
1 polymer ?
#
loop_
_entity_poly.entity_id
_entity_poly.type
_entity_poly.pdbx_seq_one_letter_code
_entity_poly.pdbx_strand_id
1 'polypeptide(L)'
;MFPTREYAKEWVKLAAVVKYVDGGWLGGVLDVASARAQSLGGKGDGKLERMVGKMAWQVISEEFGDGDIEKNHVYVYEKLLDGLSLGGKTEDGHTRPGYMRDFDGLAKDQGVPRCWTAAIAQQCIGLLASTRDFFPEAIGFNMAYESLPYHLLVTTRELRELKINDYYFALHVSIDNADSGHAALARLAVERYLEGVRERDGEAAMQYMWKRVQAGYTLAEGLPTTPSGPVDFEQVRSDDDNSVRWKAVTKSTAIAPATPIEDKVAALMIRKSEAAAKMHCPSRLTIKGQTIEQWLEPSTLTPDKSLAFIRALSEKKPWVKPGDAAGSKLIKELEWGGRMFGAFSRQETEVMRVWVRSMGRQEEKVAQIEGAYRDFVGILESATVGEDKTVSVLEQRIDSVVPTNSAIDHVEMMEAWNIQTTASTPEELFTRPIAEMDVFHMTVSQLTPLWFLSTSLLEQFPLSPTKFATPLGMTVLRLLRSQLGFGALHREEDICAGIDDVKSEHEEGDMVGLWELGEKLYIAAGEGAKSFGDIKDVIASEPRSQLGSFHAELLELRTRPYANAAVLLGLTLGFARALHGAESVLSCLKDERDQETLKRIVAEQEEALLDYVRRRRSEKRQNENEQKKWEQGFERGYERAVRAIGEVN
;
A
#
# COMPACT_ATOMS: atom_id res chain seq x y z
N MET A 1 -30.99 1.15 9.30
CA MET A 1 -30.35 0.00 8.63
C MET A 1 -30.30 -1.22 9.54
N PHE A 2 -29.80 -1.14 10.77
CA PHE A 2 -29.74 -2.25 11.71
C PHE A 2 -30.84 -2.17 12.76
N PRO A 3 -31.92 -2.93 12.62
CA PRO A 3 -33.07 -2.83 13.55
C PRO A 3 -32.74 -3.41 14.94
N THR A 4 -31.79 -4.38 15.02
CA THR A 4 -31.36 -5.01 16.26
C THR A 4 -29.87 -5.25 16.27
N ARG A 5 -29.32 -5.51 17.47
CA ARG A 5 -27.91 -5.86 17.63
C ARG A 5 -27.58 -7.23 17.00
N GLU A 6 -28.50 -8.19 17.07
CA GLU A 6 -28.35 -9.52 16.47
C GLU A 6 -28.33 -9.42 14.95
N TYR A 7 -29.18 -8.59 14.37
CA TYR A 7 -29.15 -8.31 12.93
C TYR A 7 -27.81 -7.71 12.50
N ALA A 8 -27.31 -6.72 13.23
CA ALA A 8 -26.01 -6.11 12.95
C ALA A 8 -24.85 -7.12 13.04
N LYS A 9 -24.89 -8.04 14.03
CA LYS A 9 -23.91 -9.13 14.14
C LYS A 9 -23.94 -10.05 12.92
N GLU A 10 -25.14 -10.46 12.46
CA GLU A 10 -25.24 -11.31 11.29
C GLU A 10 -24.75 -10.58 10.02
N TRP A 11 -25.08 -9.30 9.89
CA TRP A 11 -24.58 -8.47 8.80
C TRP A 11 -23.04 -8.38 8.81
N VAL A 12 -22.43 -8.10 9.96
CA VAL A 12 -20.97 -8.08 10.13
C VAL A 12 -20.35 -9.43 9.76
N LYS A 13 -20.97 -10.54 10.20
CA LYS A 13 -20.51 -11.88 9.85
C LYS A 13 -20.56 -12.12 8.33
N LEU A 14 -21.65 -11.74 7.67
CA LEU A 14 -21.84 -11.94 6.23
C LEU A 14 -20.93 -11.02 5.38
N ALA A 15 -20.59 -9.84 5.87
CA ALA A 15 -19.68 -8.92 5.20
C ALA A 15 -18.21 -9.41 5.21
N ALA A 16 -17.85 -10.35 6.07
CA ALA A 16 -16.48 -10.81 6.26
C ALA A 16 -15.79 -11.22 4.96
N VAL A 17 -16.48 -11.87 4.03
CA VAL A 17 -15.89 -12.35 2.78
C VAL A 17 -15.26 -11.22 1.95
N VAL A 18 -15.85 -10.03 1.94
CA VAL A 18 -15.31 -8.85 1.24
C VAL A 18 -14.15 -8.26 2.03
N LYS A 19 -14.27 -8.22 3.37
CA LYS A 19 -13.28 -7.62 4.26
C LYS A 19 -11.99 -8.44 4.39
N TYR A 20 -12.06 -9.72 4.12
CA TYR A 20 -10.91 -10.63 4.12
C TYR A 20 -10.07 -10.58 2.82
N VAL A 21 -10.54 -9.87 1.82
CA VAL A 21 -9.81 -9.60 0.57
C VAL A 21 -9.47 -8.13 0.38
N ASP A 22 -9.55 -7.35 1.45
CA ASP A 22 -9.21 -5.92 1.47
C ASP A 22 -7.81 -5.70 0.91
N GLY A 23 -7.64 -4.72 0.02
CA GLY A 23 -6.39 -4.50 -0.73
C GLY A 23 -6.13 -5.50 -1.87
N GLY A 24 -6.87 -6.62 -1.94
CA GLY A 24 -6.61 -7.71 -2.89
C GLY A 24 -6.66 -7.31 -4.36
N TRP A 25 -7.41 -6.28 -4.71
CA TRP A 25 -7.52 -5.76 -6.09
C TRP A 25 -6.23 -5.12 -6.63
N LEU A 26 -5.29 -4.80 -5.76
CA LEU A 26 -3.96 -4.28 -6.13
C LEU A 26 -2.83 -5.32 -5.95
N GLY A 27 -3.16 -6.54 -5.51
CA GLY A 27 -2.15 -7.54 -5.12
C GLY A 27 -1.10 -7.84 -6.18
N GLY A 28 -1.42 -7.71 -7.47
CA GLY A 28 -0.51 -7.96 -8.59
C GLY A 28 0.09 -6.70 -9.22
N VAL A 29 -0.18 -5.53 -8.69
CA VAL A 29 0.18 -4.26 -9.35
C VAL A 29 1.69 -4.05 -9.53
N LEU A 30 2.53 -4.65 -8.70
CA LEU A 30 3.98 -4.58 -8.81
C LEU A 30 4.54 -5.51 -9.88
N ASP A 31 3.89 -6.64 -10.13
CA ASP A 31 4.36 -7.67 -11.07
C ASP A 31 4.30 -7.23 -12.55
N VAL A 32 3.62 -6.11 -12.83
CA VAL A 32 3.53 -5.49 -14.17
C VAL A 32 4.89 -5.18 -14.77
N ALA A 33 5.87 -4.88 -13.93
CA ALA A 33 7.23 -4.58 -14.36
C ALA A 33 8.10 -5.82 -14.52
N SER A 34 7.64 -7.01 -14.10
CA SER A 34 8.40 -8.23 -14.26
C SER A 34 8.54 -8.66 -15.72
N ALA A 35 9.52 -9.54 -16.01
CA ALA A 35 9.85 -10.02 -17.35
C ALA A 35 8.66 -10.62 -18.13
N ARG A 36 7.58 -11.03 -17.46
CA ARG A 36 6.36 -11.52 -18.10
C ARG A 36 5.58 -10.45 -18.87
N ALA A 37 5.78 -9.18 -18.58
CA ALA A 37 5.10 -8.07 -19.28
C ALA A 37 5.51 -7.88 -20.76
N GLN A 38 6.34 -8.74 -21.29
CA GLN A 38 6.89 -8.60 -22.65
C GLN A 38 5.94 -8.94 -23.80
N SER A 39 4.83 -9.65 -23.55
CA SER A 39 4.12 -10.34 -24.64
C SER A 39 3.17 -9.47 -25.47
N LEU A 40 2.99 -8.22 -25.15
CA LEU A 40 1.86 -7.46 -25.71
C LEU A 40 2.28 -6.14 -26.37
N GLY A 41 3.09 -6.21 -27.41
CA GLY A 41 3.15 -5.24 -28.52
C GLY A 41 3.18 -3.72 -28.22
N GLY A 42 3.19 -3.31 -26.95
CA GLY A 42 3.23 -1.89 -26.58
C GLY A 42 4.63 -1.31 -26.75
N LYS A 43 4.72 -0.14 -27.34
CA LYS A 43 5.97 0.62 -27.52
C LYS A 43 6.61 1.11 -26.20
N GLY A 44 5.97 0.87 -25.04
CA GLY A 44 6.42 1.33 -23.72
C GLY A 44 7.34 0.32 -23.04
N ASP A 45 8.34 0.83 -22.36
CA ASP A 45 9.34 0.07 -21.61
C ASP A 45 8.82 -0.46 -20.25
N GLY A 46 7.59 -0.14 -19.85
CA GLY A 46 6.98 -0.51 -18.54
C GLY A 46 7.36 0.41 -17.38
N LYS A 47 8.15 1.44 -17.61
CA LYS A 47 8.58 2.38 -16.58
C LYS A 47 7.40 3.18 -16.01
N LEU A 48 6.48 3.62 -16.89
CA LEU A 48 5.27 4.33 -16.49
C LEU A 48 4.39 3.47 -15.58
N GLU A 49 4.11 2.24 -16.01
CA GLU A 49 3.26 1.32 -15.26
C GLU A 49 3.90 0.97 -13.90
N ARG A 50 5.23 0.85 -13.83
CA ARG A 50 5.92 0.62 -12.57
C ARG A 50 5.83 1.83 -11.62
N MET A 51 6.06 3.03 -12.13
CA MET A 51 5.96 4.27 -11.34
C MET A 51 4.54 4.43 -10.76
N VAL A 52 3.53 4.28 -11.61
CA VAL A 52 2.12 4.34 -11.20
C VAL A 52 1.76 3.18 -10.28
N GLY A 53 2.32 1.98 -10.53
CA GLY A 53 2.16 0.81 -9.68
C GLY A 53 2.68 1.04 -8.26
N LYS A 54 3.79 1.75 -8.06
CA LYS A 54 4.27 2.13 -6.73
C LYS A 54 3.29 3.06 -6.00
N MET A 55 2.68 4.01 -6.73
CA MET A 55 1.66 4.90 -6.14
C MET A 55 0.42 4.12 -5.69
N ALA A 56 -0.08 3.22 -6.53
CA ALA A 56 -1.18 2.33 -6.18
C ALA A 56 -0.77 1.37 -5.03
N TRP A 57 0.49 0.94 -5.02
CA TRP A 57 0.99 0.04 -3.99
C TRP A 57 1.07 0.68 -2.61
N GLN A 58 1.20 2.00 -2.49
CA GLN A 58 1.10 2.70 -1.22
C GLN A 58 -0.27 2.46 -0.55
N VAL A 59 -1.36 2.48 -1.33
CA VAL A 59 -2.70 2.14 -0.84
C VAL A 59 -2.70 0.73 -0.23
N ILE A 60 -2.25 -0.28 -0.98
CA ILE A 60 -2.23 -1.66 -0.47
C ILE A 60 -1.30 -1.83 0.73
N SER A 61 -0.21 -1.07 0.80
CA SER A 61 0.69 -1.08 1.95
C SER A 61 -0.02 -0.61 3.22
N GLU A 62 -0.77 0.47 3.15
CA GLU A 62 -1.57 0.99 4.26
C GLU A 62 -2.75 0.06 4.60
N GLU A 63 -3.42 -0.55 3.60
CA GLU A 63 -4.42 -1.59 3.82
C GLU A 63 -3.84 -2.79 4.61
N PHE A 64 -2.59 -3.13 4.35
CA PHE A 64 -1.88 -4.18 5.07
C PHE A 64 -1.16 -3.71 6.34
N GLY A 65 -1.36 -2.45 6.75
CA GLY A 65 -0.88 -1.90 8.02
C GLY A 65 0.58 -1.49 8.03
N ASP A 66 1.20 -1.25 6.87
CA ASP A 66 2.59 -0.78 6.73
C ASP A 66 3.62 -1.66 7.45
N GLY A 67 3.34 -2.95 7.62
CA GLY A 67 4.20 -3.91 8.32
C GLY A 67 3.93 -4.04 9.82
N ASP A 68 2.83 -3.46 10.31
CA ASP A 68 2.29 -3.68 11.66
C ASP A 68 0.96 -4.44 11.56
N ILE A 69 0.93 -5.65 12.11
CA ILE A 69 -0.26 -6.51 12.04
C ILE A 69 -1.48 -5.89 12.73
N GLU A 70 -1.29 -5.11 13.78
CA GLU A 70 -2.40 -4.47 14.50
C GLU A 70 -3.09 -3.40 13.63
N LYS A 71 -2.41 -2.91 12.59
CA LYS A 71 -2.92 -1.93 11.60
C LYS A 71 -3.44 -2.59 10.32
N ASN A 72 -3.22 -3.89 10.13
CA ASN A 72 -3.71 -4.61 8.95
C ASN A 72 -5.25 -4.68 8.98
N HIS A 73 -5.92 -4.23 7.93
CA HIS A 73 -7.38 -4.10 7.90
C HIS A 73 -8.09 -5.45 8.01
N VAL A 74 -7.56 -6.51 7.41
CA VAL A 74 -8.11 -7.88 7.57
C VAL A 74 -8.02 -8.29 9.05
N TYR A 75 -6.89 -8.05 9.70
CA TYR A 75 -6.70 -8.37 11.12
C TYR A 75 -7.61 -7.54 12.03
N VAL A 76 -7.78 -6.24 11.74
CA VAL A 76 -8.74 -5.38 12.48
C VAL A 76 -10.16 -5.93 12.37
N TYR A 77 -10.55 -6.43 11.19
CA TYR A 77 -11.86 -7.06 11.01
C TYR A 77 -11.97 -8.39 11.75
N GLU A 78 -10.91 -9.20 11.76
CA GLU A 78 -10.87 -10.43 12.58
C GLU A 78 -11.08 -10.14 14.07
N LYS A 79 -10.46 -9.09 14.59
CA LYS A 79 -10.67 -8.65 15.98
C LYS A 79 -12.13 -8.26 16.25
N LEU A 80 -12.79 -7.63 15.29
CA LEU A 80 -14.23 -7.35 15.40
C LEU A 80 -15.05 -8.64 15.49
N LEU A 81 -14.77 -9.65 14.63
CA LEU A 81 -15.44 -10.93 14.68
C LEU A 81 -15.17 -11.70 15.98
N ASP A 82 -13.93 -11.69 16.48
CA ASP A 82 -13.53 -12.30 17.76
C ASP A 82 -14.30 -11.66 18.92
N GLY A 83 -14.37 -10.33 18.96
CA GLY A 83 -15.09 -9.59 19.99
C GLY A 83 -16.60 -9.84 20.01
N LEU A 84 -17.15 -10.29 18.91
CA LEU A 84 -18.56 -10.65 18.74
C LEU A 84 -18.82 -12.17 18.81
N SER A 85 -17.78 -12.99 18.91
CA SER A 85 -17.84 -14.46 18.86
C SER A 85 -18.50 -14.99 17.58
N LEU A 86 -18.21 -14.38 16.45
CA LEU A 86 -18.83 -14.66 15.14
C LEU A 86 -18.03 -15.61 14.24
N GLY A 87 -16.91 -16.13 14.71
CA GLY A 87 -16.06 -17.02 13.95
C GLY A 87 -15.40 -18.08 14.81
N GLY A 88 -14.66 -18.98 14.17
CA GLY A 88 -13.79 -19.95 14.83
C GLY A 88 -12.39 -19.87 14.23
N LYS A 89 -11.37 -20.20 15.03
CA LYS A 89 -10.00 -20.26 14.57
C LYS A 89 -9.80 -21.39 13.56
N THR A 90 -9.12 -21.07 12.49
CA THR A 90 -8.65 -22.03 11.48
C THR A 90 -7.23 -22.49 11.82
N GLU A 91 -6.72 -23.50 11.10
CA GLU A 91 -5.35 -24.04 11.32
C GLU A 91 -4.27 -22.99 11.12
N ASP A 92 -4.51 -22.04 10.19
CA ASP A 92 -3.63 -20.90 9.93
C ASP A 92 -3.75 -19.77 10.97
N GLY A 93 -4.58 -19.97 12.03
CA GLY A 93 -4.74 -19.05 13.14
C GLY A 93 -5.75 -17.92 12.92
N HIS A 94 -6.31 -17.80 11.72
CA HIS A 94 -7.30 -16.77 11.40
C HIS A 94 -8.68 -17.09 11.96
N THR A 95 -9.44 -16.05 12.29
CA THR A 95 -10.84 -16.18 12.71
C THR A 95 -11.74 -16.09 11.47
N ARG A 96 -12.46 -17.16 11.17
CA ARG A 96 -13.38 -17.18 10.03
C ARG A 96 -14.77 -17.61 10.44
N PRO A 97 -15.84 -16.96 9.92
CA PRO A 97 -17.20 -17.47 10.00
C PRO A 97 -17.32 -18.89 9.45
N GLY A 98 -18.29 -19.67 9.93
CA GLY A 98 -18.47 -21.05 9.53
C GLY A 98 -18.62 -21.24 8.01
N TYR A 99 -19.34 -20.33 7.34
CA TYR A 99 -19.54 -20.36 5.89
C TYR A 99 -18.26 -20.13 5.06
N MET A 100 -17.21 -19.55 5.65
CA MET A 100 -15.91 -19.38 5.01
C MET A 100 -14.92 -20.51 5.31
N ARG A 101 -15.26 -21.42 6.23
CA ARG A 101 -14.41 -22.55 6.65
C ARG A 101 -14.80 -23.87 5.99
N ASP A 102 -16.07 -24.02 5.68
CA ASP A 102 -16.64 -25.22 5.11
C ASP A 102 -17.15 -24.96 3.70
N PHE A 103 -16.33 -25.33 2.71
CA PHE A 103 -16.66 -25.13 1.30
C PHE A 103 -17.85 -26.01 0.86
N ASP A 104 -17.98 -27.20 1.42
CA ASP A 104 -19.15 -28.09 1.15
C ASP A 104 -20.42 -27.52 1.79
N GLY A 105 -20.29 -26.85 2.93
CA GLY A 105 -21.35 -26.09 3.58
C GLY A 105 -21.86 -24.95 2.74
N LEU A 106 -20.95 -24.22 2.06
CA LEU A 106 -21.29 -23.13 1.14
C LEU A 106 -22.23 -23.59 0.01
N ALA A 107 -21.99 -24.76 -0.56
CA ALA A 107 -22.81 -25.30 -1.63
C ALA A 107 -24.23 -25.72 -1.17
N LYS A 108 -24.41 -25.94 0.11
CA LYS A 108 -25.68 -26.40 0.72
C LYS A 108 -26.42 -25.25 1.41
N ASP A 109 -25.73 -24.19 1.81
CA ASP A 109 -26.31 -23.07 2.51
C ASP A 109 -26.92 -22.07 1.52
N GLN A 110 -28.25 -21.84 1.65
CA GLN A 110 -28.97 -20.85 0.85
C GLN A 110 -28.59 -19.41 1.19
N GLY A 111 -27.76 -19.20 2.21
CA GLY A 111 -27.32 -17.91 2.73
C GLY A 111 -25.93 -17.45 2.27
N VAL A 112 -25.37 -17.97 1.17
CA VAL A 112 -24.11 -17.45 0.60
C VAL A 112 -24.28 -15.96 0.32
N PRO A 113 -23.47 -15.09 0.97
CA PRO A 113 -23.64 -13.66 0.83
C PRO A 113 -23.44 -13.22 -0.64
N ARG A 114 -24.28 -12.33 -1.15
CA ARG A 114 -24.10 -11.75 -2.50
C ARG A 114 -22.74 -11.08 -2.66
N CYS A 115 -22.20 -10.51 -1.58
CA CYS A 115 -20.88 -9.90 -1.55
C CYS A 115 -19.73 -10.89 -1.85
N TRP A 116 -19.99 -12.21 -1.90
CA TRP A 116 -19.02 -13.19 -2.40
C TRP A 116 -18.58 -12.89 -3.83
N THR A 117 -19.48 -12.43 -4.69
CA THR A 117 -19.12 -12.03 -6.07
C THR A 117 -18.19 -10.82 -6.09
N ALA A 118 -18.38 -9.87 -5.17
CA ALA A 118 -17.47 -8.74 -5.01
C ALA A 118 -16.07 -9.19 -4.55
N ALA A 119 -16.01 -10.13 -3.59
CA ALA A 119 -14.73 -10.66 -3.12
C ALA A 119 -13.98 -11.41 -4.24
N ILE A 120 -14.68 -12.22 -5.04
CA ILE A 120 -14.09 -12.90 -6.21
C ILE A 120 -13.58 -11.88 -7.22
N ALA A 121 -14.37 -10.84 -7.54
CA ALA A 121 -13.98 -9.82 -8.50
C ALA A 121 -12.73 -9.06 -8.05
N GLN A 122 -12.63 -8.70 -6.76
CA GLN A 122 -11.44 -8.07 -6.19
C GLN A 122 -10.20 -8.95 -6.37
N GLN A 123 -10.30 -10.23 -6.06
CA GLN A 123 -9.18 -11.16 -6.22
C GLN A 123 -8.83 -11.39 -7.70
N CYS A 124 -9.83 -11.46 -8.57
CA CYS A 124 -9.60 -11.63 -10.00
C CYS A 124 -8.91 -10.39 -10.60
N ILE A 125 -9.37 -9.17 -10.29
CA ILE A 125 -8.75 -7.96 -10.81
C ILE A 125 -7.32 -7.80 -10.27
N GLY A 126 -7.05 -8.18 -9.01
CA GLY A 126 -5.71 -8.20 -8.45
C GLY A 126 -4.76 -9.16 -9.17
N LEU A 127 -5.23 -10.36 -9.53
CA LEU A 127 -4.47 -11.30 -10.35
C LEU A 127 -4.23 -10.76 -11.77
N LEU A 128 -5.23 -10.16 -12.39
CA LEU A 128 -5.14 -9.59 -13.73
C LEU A 128 -4.27 -8.33 -13.77
N ALA A 129 -4.19 -7.58 -12.66
CA ALA A 129 -3.31 -6.42 -12.52
C ALA A 129 -1.83 -6.77 -12.69
N SER A 130 -1.44 -8.04 -12.47
CA SER A 130 -0.09 -8.55 -12.75
C SER A 130 0.25 -8.57 -14.23
N THR A 131 -0.70 -8.28 -15.11
CA THR A 131 -0.51 -8.18 -16.55
C THR A 131 -0.71 -6.73 -17.01
N ARG A 132 0.12 -6.27 -17.94
CA ARG A 132 -0.03 -4.92 -18.52
C ARG A 132 -1.38 -4.72 -19.19
N ASP A 133 -2.01 -5.80 -19.65
CA ASP A 133 -3.28 -5.75 -20.34
C ASP A 133 -4.43 -5.26 -19.47
N PHE A 134 -4.41 -5.53 -18.18
CA PHE A 134 -5.49 -5.16 -17.27
C PHE A 134 -5.09 -4.09 -16.26
N PHE A 135 -3.89 -3.52 -16.41
CA PHE A 135 -3.43 -2.46 -15.52
C PHE A 135 -4.35 -1.23 -15.47
N PRO A 136 -4.87 -0.71 -16.61
CA PRO A 136 -5.82 0.41 -16.58
C PRO A 136 -7.11 0.10 -15.83
N GLU A 137 -7.66 -1.10 -16.03
CA GLU A 137 -8.86 -1.55 -15.32
C GLU A 137 -8.58 -1.68 -13.82
N ALA A 138 -7.42 -2.18 -13.42
CA ALA A 138 -7.07 -2.35 -12.01
C ALA A 138 -6.95 -1.01 -11.28
N ILE A 139 -6.28 -0.01 -11.85
CA ILE A 139 -6.21 1.33 -11.24
C ILE A 139 -7.54 2.07 -11.26
N GLY A 140 -8.39 1.82 -12.26
CA GLY A 140 -9.76 2.33 -12.32
C GLY A 140 -10.64 1.69 -11.24
N PHE A 141 -10.51 0.39 -11.03
CA PHE A 141 -11.17 -0.35 -9.97
C PHE A 141 -10.76 0.20 -8.59
N ASN A 142 -9.45 0.40 -8.38
CA ASN A 142 -8.91 1.00 -7.17
C ASN A 142 -9.53 2.38 -6.90
N MET A 143 -9.59 3.24 -7.91
CA MET A 143 -10.16 4.58 -7.78
C MET A 143 -11.62 4.57 -7.33
N ALA A 144 -12.42 3.59 -7.74
CA ALA A 144 -13.80 3.43 -7.30
C ALA A 144 -13.88 2.89 -5.85
N TYR A 145 -13.05 1.91 -5.53
CA TYR A 145 -13.06 1.26 -4.20
C TYR A 145 -12.62 2.23 -3.11
N GLU A 146 -11.61 3.05 -3.38
CA GLU A 146 -11.13 4.08 -2.45
C GLU A 146 -12.01 5.33 -2.39
N SER A 147 -12.99 5.43 -3.28
CA SER A 147 -13.97 6.51 -3.21
C SER A 147 -14.84 6.34 -1.97
N LEU A 148 -14.90 7.38 -1.14
CA LEU A 148 -15.64 7.39 0.13
C LEU A 148 -17.10 6.90 -0.03
N PRO A 149 -17.43 5.70 0.42
CA PRO A 149 -18.79 5.22 0.35
C PRO A 149 -19.62 5.73 1.55
N TYR A 150 -20.63 6.51 1.28
CA TYR A 150 -21.54 7.02 2.30
C TYR A 150 -22.10 5.94 3.26
N HIS A 151 -22.24 4.72 2.75
CA HIS A 151 -22.73 3.60 3.57
C HIS A 151 -21.79 3.25 4.75
N LEU A 152 -20.46 3.44 4.62
CA LEU A 152 -19.53 3.19 5.73
C LEU A 152 -19.76 4.16 6.89
N LEU A 153 -20.07 5.43 6.59
CA LEU A 153 -20.40 6.41 7.59
C LEU A 153 -21.70 6.04 8.34
N VAL A 154 -22.72 5.60 7.61
CA VAL A 154 -23.97 5.11 8.20
C VAL A 154 -23.72 3.88 9.06
N THR A 155 -22.95 2.90 8.54
CA THR A 155 -22.60 1.67 9.27
C THR A 155 -21.86 1.99 10.58
N THR A 156 -20.86 2.86 10.54
CA THR A 156 -20.12 3.34 11.73
C THR A 156 -21.06 3.88 12.79
N ARG A 157 -21.99 4.73 12.40
CA ARG A 157 -22.96 5.33 13.33
C ARG A 157 -23.87 4.27 13.97
N GLU A 158 -24.45 3.41 13.15
CA GLU A 158 -25.41 2.42 13.62
C GLU A 158 -24.78 1.33 14.49
N LEU A 159 -23.56 0.85 14.15
CA LEU A 159 -22.83 -0.09 15.01
C LEU A 159 -22.51 0.50 16.37
N ARG A 160 -22.13 1.80 16.41
CA ARG A 160 -21.88 2.52 17.64
C ARG A 160 -23.12 2.64 18.51
N GLU A 161 -24.27 2.93 17.93
CA GLU A 161 -25.57 3.00 18.64
C GLU A 161 -25.93 1.64 19.27
N LEU A 162 -25.57 0.53 18.59
CA LEU A 162 -25.77 -0.84 19.06
C LEU A 162 -24.64 -1.34 19.98
N LYS A 163 -23.67 -0.50 20.36
CA LYS A 163 -22.51 -0.83 21.18
C LYS A 163 -21.67 -1.99 20.59
N ILE A 164 -21.52 -2.00 19.29
CA ILE A 164 -20.61 -2.85 18.53
C ILE A 164 -19.39 -1.99 18.17
N ASN A 165 -18.19 -2.59 18.20
CA ASN A 165 -16.97 -1.89 17.79
C ASN A 165 -17.09 -1.48 16.32
N ASP A 166 -17.04 -0.19 16.08
CA ASP A 166 -17.20 0.41 14.76
C ASP A 166 -15.86 0.81 14.11
N TYR A 167 -14.73 0.51 14.77
CA TYR A 167 -13.42 1.05 14.41
C TYR A 167 -13.00 0.72 12.97
N TYR A 168 -13.18 -0.54 12.53
CA TYR A 168 -12.87 -0.94 11.15
C TYR A 168 -13.53 0.01 10.12
N PHE A 169 -14.83 0.29 10.29
CA PHE A 169 -15.57 1.16 9.37
C PHE A 169 -15.20 2.65 9.54
N ALA A 170 -14.94 3.08 10.77
CA ALA A 170 -14.50 4.45 11.04
C ALA A 170 -13.12 4.72 10.45
N LEU A 171 -12.23 3.75 10.47
CA LEU A 171 -10.91 3.80 9.85
C LEU A 171 -11.02 4.09 8.34
N HIS A 172 -11.84 3.35 7.61
CA HIS A 172 -12.05 3.57 6.18
C HIS A 172 -12.68 4.95 5.88
N VAL A 173 -13.60 5.44 6.75
CA VAL A 173 -14.14 6.80 6.58
C VAL A 173 -13.06 7.88 6.63
N SER A 174 -12.01 7.67 7.40
CA SER A 174 -10.94 8.67 7.55
C SER A 174 -9.77 8.47 6.58
N ILE A 175 -9.35 7.23 6.32
CA ILE A 175 -8.19 6.94 5.48
C ILE A 175 -8.50 7.10 3.98
N ASP A 176 -9.73 6.80 3.54
CA ASP A 176 -10.15 6.93 2.13
C ASP A 176 -10.53 8.37 1.76
N ASN A 177 -9.92 9.36 2.40
CA ASN A 177 -10.23 10.76 2.11
C ASN A 177 -9.63 11.23 0.76
N ALA A 178 -10.32 12.19 0.14
CA ALA A 178 -9.99 12.68 -1.19
C ALA A 178 -8.89 13.76 -1.22
N ASP A 179 -8.36 14.17 -0.05
CA ASP A 179 -7.35 15.21 0.06
C ASP A 179 -5.92 14.64 0.14
N SER A 180 -5.68 13.67 1.03
CA SER A 180 -4.35 13.12 1.26
C SER A 180 -4.34 11.62 1.53
N GLY A 181 -5.48 10.96 1.55
CA GLY A 181 -5.65 9.53 1.80
C GLY A 181 -5.74 8.71 0.51
N HIS A 182 -6.32 7.51 0.65
CA HIS A 182 -6.38 6.53 -0.43
C HIS A 182 -7.13 7.02 -1.67
N ALA A 183 -8.24 7.74 -1.51
CA ALA A 183 -8.96 8.31 -2.65
C ALA A 183 -8.12 9.33 -3.43
N ALA A 184 -7.33 10.15 -2.74
CA ALA A 184 -6.40 11.07 -3.38
C ALA A 184 -5.29 10.34 -4.12
N LEU A 185 -4.70 9.31 -3.50
CA LEU A 185 -3.65 8.47 -4.10
C LEU A 185 -4.16 7.73 -5.35
N ALA A 186 -5.34 7.11 -5.25
CA ALA A 186 -5.95 6.38 -6.35
C ALA A 186 -6.23 7.30 -7.55
N ARG A 187 -6.76 8.51 -7.31
CA ARG A 187 -6.97 9.51 -8.35
C ARG A 187 -5.65 9.95 -8.97
N LEU A 188 -4.64 10.27 -8.15
CA LEU A 188 -3.33 10.71 -8.62
C LEU A 188 -2.65 9.63 -9.48
N ALA A 189 -2.75 8.35 -9.11
CA ALA A 189 -2.24 7.23 -9.89
C ALA A 189 -2.86 7.18 -11.30
N VAL A 190 -4.20 7.35 -11.39
CA VAL A 190 -4.91 7.41 -12.69
C VAL A 190 -4.49 8.62 -13.51
N GLU A 191 -4.42 9.80 -12.91
CA GLU A 191 -4.00 11.04 -13.58
C GLU A 191 -2.59 10.90 -14.16
N ARG A 192 -1.62 10.41 -13.36
CA ARG A 192 -0.24 10.18 -13.81
C ARG A 192 -0.13 9.15 -14.91
N TYR A 193 -0.91 8.06 -14.80
CA TYR A 193 -0.96 7.04 -15.86
C TYR A 193 -1.43 7.61 -17.18
N LEU A 194 -2.56 8.32 -17.18
CA LEU A 194 -3.13 8.89 -18.41
C LEU A 194 -2.24 9.96 -19.01
N GLU A 195 -1.62 10.80 -18.18
CA GLU A 195 -0.68 11.81 -18.65
C GLU A 195 0.56 11.17 -19.29
N GLY A 196 1.16 10.18 -18.64
CA GLY A 196 2.31 9.45 -19.20
C GLY A 196 1.98 8.70 -20.50
N VAL A 197 0.77 8.12 -20.60
CA VAL A 197 0.30 7.53 -21.89
C VAL A 197 0.12 8.59 -22.95
N ARG A 198 -0.43 9.75 -22.61
CA ARG A 198 -0.59 10.86 -23.57
C ARG A 198 0.77 11.34 -24.09
N GLU A 199 1.75 11.50 -23.21
CA GLU A 199 3.11 11.91 -23.57
C GLU A 199 3.84 10.88 -24.44
N ARG A 200 3.70 9.60 -24.09
CA ARG A 200 4.38 8.49 -24.78
C ARG A 200 3.72 8.11 -26.10
N ASP A 201 2.39 7.97 -26.12
CA ASP A 201 1.63 7.31 -27.16
C ASP A 201 0.59 8.25 -27.86
N GLY A 202 0.40 9.46 -27.33
CA GLY A 202 -0.49 10.48 -27.87
C GLY A 202 -1.91 10.46 -27.31
N GLU A 203 -2.69 11.49 -27.69
CA GLU A 203 -4.05 11.74 -27.16
C GLU A 203 -5.02 10.59 -27.43
N ALA A 204 -4.99 9.98 -28.65
CA ALA A 204 -5.88 8.87 -28.98
C ALA A 204 -5.65 7.62 -28.11
N ALA A 205 -4.40 7.32 -27.78
CA ALA A 205 -4.04 6.24 -26.89
C ALA A 205 -4.51 6.54 -25.44
N MET A 206 -4.31 7.77 -24.98
CA MET A 206 -4.80 8.20 -23.66
C MET A 206 -6.32 8.07 -23.56
N GLN A 207 -7.07 8.53 -24.56
CA GLN A 207 -8.54 8.40 -24.59
C GLN A 207 -9.01 6.94 -24.59
N TYR A 208 -8.27 6.06 -25.25
CA TYR A 208 -8.54 4.62 -25.21
C TYR A 208 -8.28 4.05 -23.80
N MET A 209 -7.14 4.37 -23.18
CA MET A 209 -6.83 3.92 -21.82
C MET A 209 -7.79 4.50 -20.79
N TRP A 210 -8.24 5.76 -20.96
CA TRP A 210 -9.28 6.33 -20.10
C TRP A 210 -10.58 5.52 -20.11
N LYS A 211 -11.03 5.05 -21.27
CA LYS A 211 -12.21 4.16 -21.34
C LYS A 211 -12.01 2.87 -20.57
N ARG A 212 -10.80 2.34 -20.57
CA ARG A 212 -10.44 1.13 -19.83
C ARG A 212 -10.42 1.38 -18.33
N VAL A 213 -9.87 2.50 -17.89
CA VAL A 213 -9.95 2.94 -16.49
C VAL A 213 -11.42 3.08 -16.05
N GLN A 214 -12.26 3.71 -16.90
CA GLN A 214 -13.70 3.80 -16.62
C GLN A 214 -14.38 2.43 -16.55
N ALA A 215 -13.96 1.44 -17.34
CA ALA A 215 -14.50 0.09 -17.28
C ALA A 215 -14.19 -0.57 -15.92
N GLY A 216 -12.97 -0.44 -15.40
CA GLY A 216 -12.59 -0.92 -14.07
C GLY A 216 -13.38 -0.21 -12.96
N TYR A 217 -13.52 1.11 -13.05
CA TYR A 217 -14.31 1.91 -12.13
C TYR A 217 -15.78 1.45 -12.08
N THR A 218 -16.40 1.30 -13.25
CA THR A 218 -17.80 0.86 -13.39
C THR A 218 -17.99 -0.57 -12.86
N LEU A 219 -17.01 -1.46 -13.08
CA LEU A 219 -17.04 -2.81 -12.52
C LEU A 219 -17.11 -2.76 -10.99
N ALA A 220 -16.26 -1.96 -10.37
CA ALA A 220 -16.21 -1.83 -8.91
C ALA A 220 -17.54 -1.28 -8.33
N GLU A 221 -18.10 -0.22 -8.92
CA GLU A 221 -19.37 0.37 -8.49
C GLU A 221 -20.56 -0.59 -8.64
N GLY A 222 -20.51 -1.49 -9.61
CA GLY A 222 -21.57 -2.46 -9.87
C GLY A 222 -21.56 -3.67 -8.92
N LEU A 223 -20.54 -3.84 -8.06
CA LEU A 223 -20.40 -4.98 -7.19
C LEU A 223 -21.17 -4.83 -5.87
N PRO A 224 -21.84 -5.91 -5.40
CA PRO A 224 -22.54 -5.92 -4.12
C PRO A 224 -21.54 -6.07 -2.96
N THR A 225 -20.92 -4.98 -2.50
CA THR A 225 -19.90 -4.98 -1.44
C THR A 225 -20.47 -5.13 -0.03
N THR A 226 -21.79 -5.01 0.13
CA THR A 226 -22.49 -5.15 1.41
C THR A 226 -23.52 -6.28 1.35
N PRO A 227 -23.71 -7.02 2.46
CA PRO A 227 -24.80 -8.00 2.54
C PRO A 227 -26.15 -7.33 2.29
N SER A 228 -26.99 -7.95 1.45
CA SER A 228 -28.40 -7.59 1.40
C SER A 228 -29.06 -8.06 2.69
N GLY A 229 -29.87 -7.21 3.29
CA GLY A 229 -30.68 -7.58 4.45
C GLY A 229 -31.61 -8.76 4.17
N PRO A 230 -32.15 -9.43 5.21
CA PRO A 230 -33.21 -10.39 5.03
C PRO A 230 -34.37 -9.74 4.28
N VAL A 231 -35.01 -10.51 3.40
CA VAL A 231 -35.98 -10.09 2.37
C VAL A 231 -37.22 -9.37 2.92
N ASP A 232 -37.42 -9.32 4.25
CA ASP A 232 -38.62 -8.82 4.90
C ASP A 232 -38.60 -7.33 5.30
N PHE A 233 -37.59 -6.56 4.87
CA PHE A 233 -37.47 -5.13 5.17
C PHE A 233 -37.72 -4.20 3.96
N GLU A 234 -38.67 -4.52 3.10
CA GLU A 234 -39.36 -3.52 2.30
C GLU A 234 -40.40 -2.80 3.17
N GLN A 235 -40.13 -1.60 3.49
CA GLN A 235 -40.99 -0.56 4.14
C GLN A 235 -40.47 -0.09 5.49
N VAL A 236 -39.61 0.90 5.47
CA VAL A 236 -39.79 2.19 6.17
C VAL A 236 -38.84 3.19 5.51
N ARG A 237 -39.23 3.75 4.40
CA ARG A 237 -38.82 5.11 4.02
C ARG A 237 -39.80 6.06 4.68
N SER A 238 -39.47 6.62 5.81
CA SER A 238 -40.13 7.83 6.27
C SER A 238 -39.33 9.01 5.70
N ASP A 239 -39.98 9.70 4.80
CA ASP A 239 -39.63 11.05 4.35
C ASP A 239 -39.70 12.00 5.56
N ASP A 240 -38.57 12.21 6.21
CA ASP A 240 -38.39 13.34 7.10
C ASP A 240 -37.32 14.25 6.50
N ASP A 241 -37.81 15.05 5.54
CA ASP A 241 -37.12 16.22 5.03
C ASP A 241 -37.27 17.37 6.04
N ASN A 242 -36.45 17.33 7.08
CA ASN A 242 -36.33 18.43 8.01
C ASN A 242 -35.15 19.32 7.61
N SER A 243 -35.36 20.09 6.55
CA SER A 243 -34.46 21.18 6.18
C SER A 243 -34.55 22.30 7.24
N VAL A 244 -33.69 22.21 8.24
CA VAL A 244 -33.56 23.31 9.23
C VAL A 244 -32.79 24.44 8.56
N ARG A 245 -33.56 25.50 8.27
CA ARG A 245 -33.08 26.76 7.70
C ARG A 245 -32.31 27.55 8.76
N TRP A 246 -30.98 27.58 8.66
CA TRP A 246 -30.14 28.32 9.60
C TRP A 246 -30.06 29.82 9.24
N LYS A 247 -30.26 30.69 10.20
CA LYS A 247 -29.97 32.11 10.08
C LYS A 247 -28.52 32.38 10.43
N ALA A 248 -27.77 32.93 9.49
CA ALA A 248 -26.41 33.40 9.72
C ALA A 248 -26.41 34.60 10.68
N VAL A 249 -25.68 34.49 11.76
CA VAL A 249 -25.37 35.63 12.65
C VAL A 249 -23.94 36.08 12.31
N THR A 250 -23.87 37.14 11.51
CA THR A 250 -22.60 37.83 11.25
C THR A 250 -22.37 38.88 12.34
N LYS A 251 -21.41 38.62 13.24
CA LYS A 251 -20.74 39.69 13.99
C LYS A 251 -19.26 39.64 13.58
N SER A 252 -18.85 40.58 12.76
CA SER A 252 -17.46 40.85 12.44
C SER A 252 -16.82 41.52 13.66
N THR A 253 -15.99 40.81 14.36
CA THR A 253 -14.98 41.38 15.27
C THR A 253 -13.63 41.33 14.54
N ALA A 254 -12.91 42.43 14.51
CA ALA A 254 -11.56 42.48 13.92
C ALA A 254 -10.68 41.40 14.54
N ILE A 255 -10.18 40.47 13.69
CA ILE A 255 -9.36 39.35 14.09
C ILE A 255 -7.91 39.84 14.15
N ALA A 256 -7.19 39.55 15.25
CA ALA A 256 -5.75 39.83 15.33
C ALA A 256 -4.98 39.12 14.21
N PRO A 257 -3.87 39.70 13.68
CA PRO A 257 -3.10 39.06 12.62
C PRO A 257 -2.69 37.63 13.01
N ALA A 258 -2.69 36.74 12.02
CA ALA A 258 -2.34 35.34 12.21
C ALA A 258 -0.83 35.17 12.34
N THR A 259 -0.40 34.17 13.10
CA THR A 259 0.97 33.70 13.07
C THR A 259 1.19 32.81 11.83
N PRO A 260 2.42 32.65 11.29
CA PRO A 260 2.66 31.80 10.12
C PRO A 260 2.16 30.35 10.29
N ILE A 261 2.22 29.81 11.51
CA ILE A 261 1.70 28.46 11.78
C ILE A 261 0.17 28.43 11.83
N GLU A 262 -0.47 29.48 12.36
CA GLU A 262 -1.94 29.58 12.31
C GLU A 262 -2.46 29.70 10.88
N ASP A 263 -1.75 30.45 10.00
CA ASP A 263 -2.10 30.53 8.58
C ASP A 263 -2.05 29.17 7.90
N LYS A 264 -0.98 28.38 8.17
CA LYS A 264 -0.85 27.00 7.64
C LYS A 264 -1.99 26.11 8.12
N VAL A 265 -2.29 26.13 9.41
CA VAL A 265 -3.38 25.31 9.97
C VAL A 265 -4.75 25.78 9.43
N ALA A 266 -4.97 27.07 9.28
CA ALA A 266 -6.21 27.62 8.74
C ALA A 266 -6.41 27.20 7.27
N ALA A 267 -5.37 27.26 6.45
CA ALA A 267 -5.39 26.79 5.07
C ALA A 267 -5.65 25.28 4.99
N LEU A 268 -4.99 24.49 5.85
CA LEU A 268 -5.22 23.05 5.97
C LEU A 268 -6.68 22.75 6.32
N MET A 269 -7.30 23.44 7.25
CA MET A 269 -8.73 23.25 7.60
C MET A 269 -9.65 23.55 6.44
N ILE A 270 -9.38 24.56 5.61
CA ILE A 270 -10.17 24.86 4.42
C ILE A 270 -10.12 23.68 3.45
N ARG A 271 -8.92 23.21 3.08
CA ARG A 271 -8.73 22.10 2.14
C ARG A 271 -9.41 20.82 2.64
N LYS A 272 -9.20 20.46 3.93
CA LYS A 272 -9.85 19.30 4.55
C LYS A 272 -11.38 19.42 4.57
N SER A 273 -11.89 20.62 4.81
CA SER A 273 -13.34 20.89 4.82
C SER A 273 -13.97 20.66 3.44
N GLU A 274 -13.30 21.06 2.37
CA GLU A 274 -13.78 20.83 1.00
C GLU A 274 -13.84 19.33 0.68
N ALA A 275 -12.78 18.60 1.01
CA ALA A 275 -12.69 17.15 0.78
C ALA A 275 -13.73 16.36 1.62
N ALA A 276 -14.04 16.84 2.83
CA ALA A 276 -14.93 16.17 3.77
C ALA A 276 -16.38 16.72 3.78
N ALA A 277 -16.75 17.57 2.81
CA ALA A 277 -18.00 18.35 2.82
C ALA A 277 -19.29 17.54 3.10
N LYS A 278 -19.32 16.24 2.77
CA LYS A 278 -20.47 15.35 2.97
C LYS A 278 -20.20 14.23 3.96
N MET A 279 -19.01 14.18 4.54
CA MET A 279 -18.51 13.04 5.33
C MET A 279 -18.31 13.38 6.81
N HIS A 280 -18.68 14.57 7.26
CA HIS A 280 -18.62 14.89 8.68
C HIS A 280 -19.62 14.05 9.47
N CYS A 281 -19.11 13.22 10.36
CA CYS A 281 -19.94 12.61 11.39
C CYS A 281 -20.56 13.74 12.24
N PRO A 282 -21.87 13.75 12.50
CA PRO A 282 -22.48 14.69 13.41
C PRO A 282 -21.73 14.69 14.75
N SER A 283 -20.96 15.74 14.99
CA SER A 283 -20.18 15.85 16.21
C SER A 283 -21.01 16.51 17.30
N ARG A 284 -21.05 15.89 18.49
CA ARG A 284 -21.61 16.55 19.68
C ARG A 284 -20.70 17.65 20.23
N LEU A 285 -19.49 17.79 19.64
CA LEU A 285 -18.55 18.84 20.04
C LEU A 285 -19.06 20.19 19.56
N THR A 286 -19.27 21.09 20.51
CA THR A 286 -19.58 22.49 20.24
C THR A 286 -18.39 23.36 20.68
N ILE A 287 -18.03 24.32 19.84
CA ILE A 287 -16.98 25.30 20.09
C ILE A 287 -17.65 26.69 19.99
N LYS A 288 -17.58 27.46 21.06
CA LYS A 288 -18.26 28.78 21.14
C LYS A 288 -19.73 28.76 20.65
N GLY A 289 -20.46 27.66 20.99
CA GLY A 289 -21.89 27.51 20.67
C GLY A 289 -22.21 27.01 19.26
N GLN A 290 -21.20 26.75 18.43
CA GLN A 290 -21.36 26.16 17.08
C GLN A 290 -20.84 24.74 17.03
N THR A 291 -21.48 23.87 16.23
CA THR A 291 -20.98 22.52 15.97
C THR A 291 -19.79 22.55 15.01
N ILE A 292 -19.03 21.45 14.93
CA ILE A 292 -17.89 21.33 14.01
C ILE A 292 -18.35 21.52 12.56
N GLU A 293 -19.49 20.92 12.18
CA GLU A 293 -20.05 21.07 10.82
C GLU A 293 -20.39 22.55 10.51
N GLN A 294 -20.93 23.30 11.47
CA GLN A 294 -21.21 24.71 11.27
C GLN A 294 -19.96 25.57 11.11
N TRP A 295 -18.87 25.21 11.83
CA TRP A 295 -17.58 25.87 11.68
C TRP A 295 -16.95 25.57 10.32
N LEU A 296 -16.96 24.31 9.92
CA LEU A 296 -16.25 23.80 8.75
C LEU A 296 -17.13 23.67 7.49
N GLU A 297 -18.28 24.34 7.45
CA GLU A 297 -19.15 24.36 6.27
C GLU A 297 -18.41 25.00 5.07
N PRO A 298 -18.05 24.23 4.00
CA PRO A 298 -17.18 24.72 2.92
C PRO A 298 -17.69 25.99 2.25
N SER A 299 -19.00 26.09 2.02
CA SER A 299 -19.62 27.23 1.35
C SER A 299 -19.46 28.57 2.12
N THR A 300 -19.10 28.49 3.40
CA THR A 300 -18.96 29.68 4.29
C THR A 300 -17.59 29.76 4.96
N LEU A 301 -16.70 28.79 4.74
CA LEU A 301 -15.40 28.71 5.39
C LEU A 301 -14.38 29.61 4.66
N THR A 302 -14.35 30.86 5.06
CA THR A 302 -13.32 31.83 4.61
C THR A 302 -12.02 31.66 5.42
N PRO A 303 -10.87 32.19 4.96
CA PRO A 303 -9.63 32.21 5.75
C PRO A 303 -9.81 32.79 7.14
N ASP A 304 -10.54 33.91 7.28
CA ASP A 304 -10.83 34.53 8.57
C ASP A 304 -11.69 33.64 9.48
N LYS A 305 -12.69 32.96 8.92
CA LYS A 305 -13.53 32.03 9.68
C LYS A 305 -12.73 30.79 10.10
N SER A 306 -11.83 30.28 9.23
CA SER A 306 -10.95 29.17 9.57
C SER A 306 -9.98 29.55 10.68
N LEU A 307 -9.36 30.74 10.61
CA LEU A 307 -8.51 31.28 11.67
C LEU A 307 -9.28 31.45 12.99
N ALA A 308 -10.49 31.96 12.93
CA ALA A 308 -11.36 32.07 14.12
C ALA A 308 -11.70 30.71 14.71
N PHE A 309 -11.94 29.69 13.86
CA PHE A 309 -12.20 28.33 14.28
C PHE A 309 -10.99 27.71 15.01
N ILE A 310 -9.78 27.76 14.43
CA ILE A 310 -8.60 27.15 15.07
C ILE A 310 -8.26 27.84 16.39
N ARG A 311 -8.43 29.16 16.50
CA ARG A 311 -8.29 29.91 17.75
C ARG A 311 -9.34 29.53 18.78
N ALA A 312 -10.58 29.33 18.36
CA ALA A 312 -11.63 28.85 19.24
C ALA A 312 -11.39 27.40 19.69
N LEU A 313 -10.84 26.55 18.81
CA LEU A 313 -10.45 25.17 19.10
C LEU A 313 -9.28 25.11 20.10
N SER A 314 -8.31 26.03 19.97
CA SER A 314 -7.13 26.09 20.88
C SER A 314 -7.53 26.32 22.34
N GLU A 315 -8.66 26.98 22.59
CA GLU A 315 -9.21 27.22 23.93
C GLU A 315 -10.02 26.00 24.46
N LYS A 316 -10.33 25.02 23.61
CA LYS A 316 -11.24 23.91 23.95
C LYS A 316 -10.51 22.73 24.56
N LYS A 317 -10.38 22.69 25.90
CA LYS A 317 -9.88 21.54 26.64
C LYS A 317 -10.94 20.43 26.71
N PRO A 318 -10.56 19.13 26.64
CA PRO A 318 -9.20 18.59 26.50
C PRO A 318 -8.75 18.42 25.04
N TRP A 319 -9.49 18.97 24.05
CA TRP A 319 -9.19 18.81 22.63
C TRP A 319 -7.82 19.39 22.29
N VAL A 320 -7.54 20.57 22.74
CA VAL A 320 -6.22 21.19 22.63
C VAL A 320 -5.73 21.56 24.02
N LYS A 321 -4.50 21.16 24.33
CA LYS A 321 -3.75 21.56 25.50
C LYS A 321 -2.55 22.38 25.02
N PRO A 322 -2.61 23.72 25.10
CA PRO A 322 -1.53 24.58 24.63
C PRO A 322 -0.16 24.14 25.16
N GLY A 323 0.80 23.95 24.28
CA GLY A 323 2.16 23.49 24.59
C GLY A 323 2.32 21.99 24.78
N ASP A 324 1.24 21.22 24.90
CA ASP A 324 1.27 19.78 25.12
C ASP A 324 0.55 19.04 23.97
N ALA A 325 1.26 18.77 22.88
CA ALA A 325 0.70 18.07 21.73
C ALA A 325 0.29 16.62 22.10
N ALA A 326 1.16 15.87 22.76
CA ALA A 326 0.91 14.47 23.12
C ALA A 326 -0.27 14.31 24.10
N GLY A 327 -0.52 15.29 24.96
CA GLY A 327 -1.67 15.30 25.87
C GLY A 327 -2.95 15.83 25.24
N SER A 328 -2.90 16.38 24.02
CA SER A 328 -4.07 16.94 23.32
C SER A 328 -4.90 15.84 22.67
N LYS A 329 -6.20 15.82 22.96
CA LYS A 329 -7.13 14.83 22.38
C LYS A 329 -7.15 14.90 20.86
N LEU A 330 -7.04 16.09 20.27
CA LEU A 330 -6.99 16.30 18.82
C LEU A 330 -5.87 15.46 18.18
N ILE A 331 -4.66 15.52 18.73
CA ILE A 331 -3.52 14.76 18.20
C ILE A 331 -3.74 13.27 18.38
N LYS A 332 -4.25 12.83 19.52
CA LYS A 332 -4.58 11.41 19.76
C LYS A 332 -5.64 10.86 18.82
N GLU A 333 -6.57 11.70 18.36
CA GLU A 333 -7.57 11.26 17.36
C GLU A 333 -6.96 11.11 15.95
N LEU A 334 -5.79 11.71 15.68
CA LEU A 334 -5.04 11.55 14.43
C LEU A 334 -4.08 10.35 14.46
N GLU A 335 -3.78 9.82 15.65
CA GLU A 335 -2.91 8.66 15.84
C GLU A 335 -3.69 7.33 15.71
N TRP A 336 -2.99 6.21 15.56
CA TRP A 336 -3.61 4.87 15.49
C TRP A 336 -4.54 4.61 16.67
N GLY A 337 -5.71 4.05 16.38
CA GLY A 337 -6.78 3.88 17.36
C GLY A 337 -7.66 5.13 17.56
N GLY A 338 -7.27 6.28 17.04
CA GLY A 338 -8.09 7.48 16.95
C GLY A 338 -9.06 7.45 15.76
N ARG A 339 -10.12 8.23 15.83
CA ARG A 339 -11.20 8.23 14.82
C ARG A 339 -10.90 9.03 13.56
N MET A 340 -9.81 9.78 13.57
CA MET A 340 -9.34 10.58 12.45
C MET A 340 -7.97 10.09 11.94
N PHE A 341 -7.58 8.86 12.28
CA PHE A 341 -6.38 8.25 11.72
C PHE A 341 -6.50 8.21 10.19
N GLY A 342 -5.48 8.65 9.48
CA GLY A 342 -5.49 8.76 8.02
C GLY A 342 -6.24 9.97 7.44
N ALA A 343 -7.03 10.71 8.25
CA ALA A 343 -7.68 11.95 7.78
C ALA A 343 -6.68 13.08 7.48
N PHE A 344 -5.49 13.00 8.05
CA PHE A 344 -4.36 13.90 7.85
C PHE A 344 -3.13 13.07 7.52
N SER A 345 -2.34 13.52 6.56
CA SER A 345 -1.06 12.90 6.25
C SER A 345 -0.05 13.11 7.39
N ARG A 346 1.12 12.46 7.32
CA ARG A 346 2.18 12.62 8.31
C ARG A 346 2.63 14.07 8.45
N GLN A 347 2.88 14.75 7.33
CA GLN A 347 3.31 16.16 7.34
C GLN A 347 2.20 17.08 7.89
N GLU A 348 0.96 16.84 7.53
CA GLU A 348 -0.18 17.59 8.03
C GLU A 348 -0.38 17.41 9.52
N THR A 349 -0.22 16.19 10.02
CA THR A 349 -0.28 15.89 11.46
C THR A 349 0.85 16.58 12.21
N GLU A 350 2.07 16.66 11.63
CA GLU A 350 3.16 17.40 12.26
C GLU A 350 2.90 18.92 12.28
N VAL A 351 2.29 19.48 11.24
CA VAL A 351 1.81 20.88 11.26
C VAL A 351 0.86 21.12 12.43
N MET A 352 -0.08 20.20 12.67
CA MET A 352 -1.00 20.27 13.81
C MET A 352 -0.27 20.16 15.16
N ARG A 353 0.73 19.28 15.27
CA ARG A 353 1.57 19.14 16.49
C ARG A 353 2.39 20.40 16.76
N VAL A 354 3.01 20.97 15.73
CA VAL A 354 3.77 22.22 15.83
C VAL A 354 2.87 23.37 16.27
N TRP A 355 1.66 23.47 15.69
CA TRP A 355 0.70 24.48 16.11
C TRP A 355 0.33 24.36 17.60
N VAL A 356 0.04 23.15 18.08
CA VAL A 356 -0.26 22.93 19.50
C VAL A 356 0.93 23.27 20.40
N ARG A 357 2.17 22.89 19.99
CA ARG A 357 3.40 23.18 20.73
C ARG A 357 3.70 24.69 20.78
N SER A 358 3.43 25.42 19.70
CA SER A 358 3.71 26.85 19.59
C SER A 358 2.92 27.71 20.58
N MET A 359 1.75 27.25 21.01
CA MET A 359 0.92 27.97 21.99
C MET A 359 1.51 27.98 23.42
N GLY A 360 2.55 27.20 23.70
CA GLY A 360 3.19 27.10 25.01
C GLY A 360 4.54 27.80 25.14
N ARG A 361 5.06 28.40 24.06
CA ARG A 361 6.37 29.05 24.01
C ARG A 361 6.30 30.37 23.28
N GLN A 362 6.81 31.44 23.90
CA GLN A 362 7.24 32.63 23.16
C GLN A 362 8.43 32.23 22.28
N GLU A 363 8.32 32.56 21.02
CA GLU A 363 9.30 32.70 19.95
C GLU A 363 10.67 32.02 20.12
N GLU A 364 10.80 30.80 19.52
CA GLU A 364 12.05 30.39 18.86
C GLU A 364 11.82 29.23 17.86
N LYS A 365 12.28 29.47 16.62
CA LYS A 365 12.43 28.52 15.49
C LYS A 365 11.20 28.24 14.60
N VAL A 366 10.89 29.21 13.72
CA VAL A 366 9.96 29.03 12.58
C VAL A 366 10.72 28.72 11.25
N ALA A 367 12.04 28.87 11.23
CA ALA A 367 12.82 28.91 9.98
C ALA A 367 13.02 27.56 9.24
N GLN A 368 12.72 26.41 9.86
CA GLN A 368 13.01 25.09 9.28
C GLN A 368 11.84 24.44 8.52
N ILE A 369 10.62 25.00 8.60
CA ILE A 369 9.40 24.41 8.03
C ILE A 369 9.02 25.08 6.69
N GLU A 370 9.65 26.17 6.31
CA GLU A 370 9.26 26.95 5.12
C GLU A 370 9.59 26.31 3.76
N GLY A 371 10.52 25.36 3.70
CA GLY A 371 10.91 24.68 2.46
C GLY A 371 9.84 23.73 1.91
N ALA A 372 9.36 22.83 2.74
CA ALA A 372 8.53 21.71 2.32
C ALA A 372 7.08 22.05 1.90
N TYR A 373 6.56 23.21 2.30
CA TYR A 373 5.17 23.58 2.01
C TYR A 373 4.97 24.42 0.75
N ARG A 374 6.02 25.13 0.28
CA ARG A 374 5.92 25.96 -0.94
C ARG A 374 5.73 25.16 -2.21
N ASP A 375 6.23 23.91 -2.25
CA ASP A 375 6.25 23.10 -3.46
C ASP A 375 4.88 22.45 -3.76
N PHE A 376 4.02 22.34 -2.75
CA PHE A 376 2.71 21.71 -2.88
C PHE A 376 1.69 22.53 -3.69
N VAL A 377 1.72 23.86 -3.60
CA VAL A 377 0.74 24.75 -4.26
C VAL A 377 1.10 25.03 -5.73
N GLY A 378 2.38 24.89 -6.10
CA GLY A 378 2.88 25.21 -7.45
C GLY A 378 2.53 24.21 -8.54
N ILE A 379 2.17 22.97 -8.18
CA ILE A 379 1.94 21.88 -9.15
C ILE A 379 0.53 21.95 -9.81
N LEU A 380 -0.41 22.65 -9.19
CA LEU A 380 -1.81 22.72 -9.68
C LEU A 380 -2.06 23.80 -10.76
N GLU A 381 -1.10 24.69 -11.03
CA GLU A 381 -1.34 25.87 -11.90
C GLU A 381 -0.71 25.81 -13.31
N SER A 382 0.03 24.77 -13.69
CA SER A 382 0.72 24.74 -14.99
C SER A 382 0.35 23.57 -15.90
N ALA A 383 -0.87 23.55 -16.43
CA ALA A 383 -1.22 22.68 -17.54
C ALA A 383 -2.01 23.46 -18.60
N THR A 384 -1.34 23.92 -19.67
CA THR A 384 -1.99 24.40 -20.89
C THR A 384 -1.49 23.64 -22.12
N VAL A 385 -2.42 23.16 -22.83
CA VAL A 385 -2.68 22.51 -24.13
C VAL A 385 -1.71 22.79 -25.28
N GLY A 386 -1.39 21.73 -26.07
CA GLY A 386 -0.82 21.78 -27.42
C GLY A 386 -1.27 20.60 -28.29
N GLU A 387 -1.58 20.87 -29.56
CA GLU A 387 -2.39 20.09 -30.50
C GLU A 387 -1.72 18.92 -31.27
N ASP A 388 -2.49 17.87 -31.38
CA ASP A 388 -2.77 16.87 -32.47
C ASP A 388 -1.69 16.29 -33.40
N LYS A 389 -1.58 14.93 -33.38
CA LYS A 389 -1.27 14.09 -34.59
C LYS A 389 -1.77 12.65 -34.42
N THR A 390 -2.57 12.20 -35.38
CA THR A 390 -3.18 10.87 -35.49
C THR A 390 -2.23 9.76 -35.90
N VAL A 391 -2.38 8.56 -35.29
CA VAL A 391 -1.70 7.32 -35.69
C VAL A 391 -2.68 6.14 -35.74
N SER A 392 -2.58 5.36 -36.80
CA SER A 392 -3.38 4.17 -37.08
C SER A 392 -2.91 2.93 -36.33
N VAL A 393 -3.86 2.14 -35.83
CA VAL A 393 -3.65 0.90 -35.11
C VAL A 393 -3.71 -0.30 -36.07
N LEU A 394 -2.71 -1.15 -36.01
CA LEU A 394 -2.69 -2.47 -36.65
C LEU A 394 -2.84 -3.57 -35.60
N GLU A 395 -3.86 -4.41 -35.80
CA GLU A 395 -4.07 -5.63 -35.03
C GLU A 395 -3.06 -6.71 -35.43
N GLN A 396 -2.38 -7.33 -34.46
CA GLN A 396 -1.67 -8.60 -34.65
C GLN A 396 -2.08 -9.65 -33.62
N ARG A 397 -2.29 -10.86 -34.11
CA ARG A 397 -2.73 -12.05 -33.39
C ARG A 397 -1.70 -12.58 -32.42
N ILE A 398 -2.20 -13.10 -31.31
CA ILE A 398 -1.46 -13.78 -30.28
C ILE A 398 -1.42 -15.28 -30.61
N ASP A 399 -0.24 -15.83 -30.79
CA ASP A 399 -0.02 -17.27 -30.64
C ASP A 399 0.66 -17.52 -29.28
N SER A 400 -0.14 -18.03 -28.35
CA SER A 400 0.30 -18.38 -27.02
C SER A 400 0.98 -19.76 -27.05
N VAL A 401 2.26 -19.80 -26.84
CA VAL A 401 2.96 -21.01 -26.39
C VAL A 401 2.92 -21.02 -24.86
N VAL A 402 1.95 -21.72 -24.30
CA VAL A 402 1.99 -22.11 -22.90
C VAL A 402 2.89 -23.33 -22.81
N PRO A 403 3.99 -23.30 -22.06
CA PRO A 403 4.73 -24.51 -21.77
C PRO A 403 3.84 -25.38 -20.86
N THR A 404 3.39 -26.51 -21.36
CA THR A 404 2.85 -27.59 -20.54
C THR A 404 4.00 -28.20 -19.78
N ASN A 405 4.35 -27.63 -18.63
CA ASN A 405 5.29 -28.28 -17.72
C ASN A 405 4.51 -28.93 -16.61
N SER A 406 4.74 -30.26 -16.48
CA SER A 406 4.47 -31.00 -15.25
C SER A 406 4.95 -30.18 -14.06
N ALA A 407 4.09 -30.05 -13.04
CA ALA A 407 4.45 -29.36 -11.81
C ALA A 407 5.75 -29.95 -11.28
N ILE A 408 6.83 -29.17 -11.32
CA ILE A 408 8.09 -29.55 -10.70
C ILE A 408 7.81 -29.62 -9.20
N ASP A 409 8.13 -30.77 -8.59
CA ASP A 409 8.06 -30.90 -7.15
C ASP A 409 9.13 -29.96 -6.55
N HIS A 410 8.71 -28.95 -5.82
CA HIS A 410 9.62 -27.96 -5.22
C HIS A 410 10.60 -28.60 -4.24
N VAL A 411 10.25 -29.74 -3.64
CA VAL A 411 11.13 -30.52 -2.77
C VAL A 411 12.25 -31.15 -3.59
N GLU A 412 11.92 -31.76 -4.73
CA GLU A 412 12.92 -32.33 -5.66
C GLU A 412 13.85 -31.24 -6.20
N MET A 413 13.32 -30.06 -6.53
CA MET A 413 14.14 -28.94 -7.00
C MET A 413 15.13 -28.46 -5.93
N MET A 414 14.69 -28.32 -4.68
CA MET A 414 15.56 -27.92 -3.57
C MET A 414 16.59 -28.99 -3.21
N GLU A 415 16.24 -30.25 -3.38
CA GLU A 415 17.20 -31.38 -3.23
C GLU A 415 18.23 -31.40 -4.34
N ALA A 416 17.86 -31.06 -5.59
CA ALA A 416 18.77 -30.92 -6.72
C ALA A 416 19.83 -29.83 -6.54
N TRP A 417 19.62 -28.82 -5.69
CA TRP A 417 20.65 -27.84 -5.36
C TRP A 417 21.84 -28.41 -4.62
N ASN A 418 21.71 -29.58 -4.03
CA ASN A 418 22.75 -30.28 -3.29
C ASN A 418 23.50 -29.38 -2.29
N ILE A 419 22.72 -28.59 -1.55
CA ILE A 419 23.23 -27.68 -0.52
C ILE A 419 23.14 -28.37 0.83
N GLN A 420 24.29 -28.49 1.49
CA GLN A 420 24.36 -28.95 2.87
C GLN A 420 24.15 -27.80 3.81
N THR A 421 23.20 -27.96 4.73
CA THR A 421 22.94 -26.98 5.81
C THR A 421 23.96 -27.16 6.91
N THR A 422 24.71 -26.12 7.26
CA THR A 422 25.82 -26.13 8.21
C THR A 422 25.66 -25.15 9.35
N ALA A 423 24.73 -24.18 9.23
CA ALA A 423 24.48 -23.22 10.28
C ALA A 423 23.83 -23.89 11.49
N SER A 424 24.33 -23.61 12.69
CA SER A 424 23.71 -24.08 13.93
C SER A 424 22.39 -23.38 14.20
N THR A 425 22.27 -22.13 13.74
CA THR A 425 21.08 -21.30 13.82
C THR A 425 20.96 -20.39 12.60
N PRO A 426 19.75 -20.02 12.14
CA PRO A 426 19.58 -19.08 11.04
C PRO A 426 20.19 -17.70 11.30
N GLU A 427 20.31 -17.26 12.56
CA GLU A 427 20.93 -16.00 12.93
C GLU A 427 22.42 -15.91 12.58
N GLU A 428 23.12 -17.04 12.50
CA GLU A 428 24.53 -17.10 12.08
C GLU A 428 24.72 -16.60 10.65
N LEU A 429 23.69 -16.74 9.80
CA LEU A 429 23.76 -16.30 8.39
C LEU A 429 23.86 -14.77 8.26
N PHE A 430 23.38 -14.01 9.25
CA PHE A 430 23.46 -12.56 9.25
C PHE A 430 24.85 -12.00 9.54
N THR A 431 25.71 -12.80 10.18
CA THR A 431 27.07 -12.40 10.56
C THR A 431 28.15 -13.18 9.82
N ARG A 432 27.75 -14.17 9.01
CA ARG A 432 28.70 -15.01 8.25
C ARG A 432 29.47 -14.15 7.25
N PRO A 433 30.81 -14.20 7.22
CA PRO A 433 31.58 -13.51 6.20
C PRO A 433 31.17 -13.98 4.78
N ILE A 434 30.97 -13.03 3.88
CA ILE A 434 30.76 -13.28 2.47
C ILE A 434 32.10 -13.00 1.79
N ALA A 435 32.51 -13.88 0.86
CA ALA A 435 33.71 -13.63 0.05
C ALA A 435 33.47 -12.33 -0.75
N GLU A 436 34.47 -11.44 -0.74
CA GLU A 436 34.41 -10.23 -1.56
C GLU A 436 34.28 -10.63 -3.03
N MET A 437 33.25 -10.07 -3.68
CA MET A 437 33.06 -10.22 -5.11
C MET A 437 33.95 -9.21 -5.85
N ASP A 438 34.71 -9.67 -6.80
CA ASP A 438 35.40 -8.79 -7.73
C ASP A 438 34.50 -8.47 -8.93
N VAL A 439 33.68 -7.43 -8.79
CA VAL A 439 32.77 -6.98 -9.86
C VAL A 439 33.52 -6.50 -11.10
N PHE A 440 34.82 -6.15 -10.99
CA PHE A 440 35.61 -5.74 -12.14
C PHE A 440 35.85 -6.89 -13.13
N HIS A 441 35.76 -8.15 -12.69
CA HIS A 441 35.83 -9.31 -13.56
C HIS A 441 34.44 -9.79 -14.02
N MET A 442 33.36 -9.28 -13.44
CA MET A 442 32.00 -9.60 -13.85
C MET A 442 31.50 -8.52 -14.81
N THR A 443 31.02 -8.93 -15.97
CA THR A 443 30.27 -7.98 -16.79
C THR A 443 28.93 -7.66 -16.06
N VAL A 444 28.58 -6.40 -15.95
CA VAL A 444 27.32 -5.99 -15.29
C VAL A 444 26.12 -6.64 -15.96
N SER A 445 26.21 -6.98 -17.26
CA SER A 445 25.23 -7.77 -17.99
C SER A 445 24.94 -9.14 -17.35
N GLN A 446 25.94 -9.77 -16.72
CA GLN A 446 25.75 -11.06 -16.04
C GLN A 446 25.04 -10.92 -14.67
N LEU A 447 25.24 -9.79 -13.96
CA LEU A 447 24.57 -9.50 -12.69
C LEU A 447 23.15 -8.98 -12.86
N THR A 448 22.88 -8.27 -13.94
CA THR A 448 21.59 -7.60 -14.18
C THR A 448 20.40 -8.56 -14.08
N PRO A 449 20.39 -9.76 -14.68
CA PRO A 449 19.28 -10.68 -14.52
C PRO A 449 19.04 -11.09 -13.07
N LEU A 450 20.09 -11.39 -12.30
CA LEU A 450 19.98 -11.75 -10.88
C LEU A 450 19.46 -10.57 -10.05
N TRP A 451 19.89 -9.35 -10.35
CA TRP A 451 19.41 -8.14 -9.69
C TRP A 451 17.89 -7.99 -9.83
N PHE A 452 17.37 -7.99 -11.06
CA PHE A 452 15.95 -7.78 -11.30
C PHE A 452 15.08 -8.97 -10.88
N LEU A 453 15.57 -10.19 -10.95
CA LEU A 453 14.86 -11.34 -10.43
C LEU A 453 14.80 -11.33 -8.91
N SER A 454 15.87 -10.94 -8.22
CA SER A 454 15.90 -10.87 -6.76
C SER A 454 14.88 -9.86 -6.22
N THR A 455 14.66 -8.74 -6.91
CA THR A 455 13.67 -7.72 -6.51
C THR A 455 12.23 -8.18 -6.71
N SER A 456 11.97 -9.20 -7.53
CA SER A 456 10.63 -9.71 -7.85
C SER A 456 10.19 -10.92 -7.03
N LEU A 457 11.06 -11.46 -6.17
CA LEU A 457 10.82 -12.73 -5.47
C LEU A 457 9.59 -12.70 -4.55
N LEU A 458 9.30 -11.55 -3.95
CA LEU A 458 8.27 -11.39 -2.93
C LEU A 458 6.95 -10.80 -3.45
N GLU A 459 6.90 -10.36 -4.71
CA GLU A 459 5.77 -9.62 -5.30
C GLU A 459 4.46 -10.42 -5.39
N GLN A 460 4.50 -11.74 -5.22
CA GLN A 460 3.32 -12.61 -5.28
C GLN A 460 2.62 -12.83 -3.91
N PHE A 461 3.27 -12.45 -2.80
CA PHE A 461 2.67 -12.60 -1.46
C PHE A 461 1.41 -11.78 -1.27
N PRO A 462 1.32 -10.50 -1.70
CA PRO A 462 0.14 -9.67 -1.53
C PRO A 462 -1.13 -10.16 -2.24
N LEU A 463 -1.01 -11.11 -3.18
CA LEU A 463 -2.15 -11.72 -3.88
C LEU A 463 -3.12 -12.48 -2.95
N SER A 464 -2.75 -12.74 -1.71
CA SER A 464 -3.58 -13.44 -0.73
C SER A 464 -3.72 -12.63 0.56
N PRO A 465 -4.57 -11.60 0.62
CA PRO A 465 -4.67 -10.67 1.76
C PRO A 465 -4.84 -11.37 3.11
N THR A 466 -5.70 -12.38 3.19
CA THR A 466 -5.91 -13.15 4.43
C THR A 466 -4.63 -13.83 4.91
N LYS A 467 -3.87 -14.48 4.01
CA LYS A 467 -2.58 -15.09 4.36
C LYS A 467 -1.50 -14.05 4.62
N PHE A 468 -1.68 -12.85 4.11
CA PHE A 468 -0.77 -11.72 4.32
C PHE A 468 -0.96 -11.08 5.70
N ALA A 469 -2.14 -11.17 6.31
CA ALA A 469 -2.43 -10.71 7.68
C ALA A 469 -1.79 -11.61 8.74
N THR A 470 -0.47 -11.83 8.66
CA THR A 470 0.34 -12.69 9.53
C THR A 470 1.70 -12.04 9.80
N PRO A 471 2.45 -12.48 10.82
CA PRO A 471 3.83 -12.02 11.04
C PRO A 471 4.73 -12.18 9.81
N LEU A 472 4.56 -13.26 9.03
CA LEU A 472 5.25 -13.46 7.76
C LEU A 472 4.88 -12.37 6.76
N GLY A 473 3.59 -12.11 6.55
CA GLY A 473 3.13 -11.08 5.62
C GLY A 473 3.63 -9.68 6.01
N MET A 474 3.64 -9.36 7.29
CA MET A 474 4.18 -8.08 7.79
C MET A 474 5.68 -7.94 7.52
N THR A 475 6.44 -9.03 7.66
CA THR A 475 7.87 -9.03 7.31
C THR A 475 8.05 -8.81 5.81
N VAL A 476 7.31 -9.56 4.97
CA VAL A 476 7.35 -9.39 3.52
C VAL A 476 6.96 -7.98 3.10
N LEU A 477 5.97 -7.38 3.76
CA LEU A 477 5.56 -6.00 3.49
C LEU A 477 6.71 -5.01 3.75
N ARG A 478 7.41 -5.15 4.88
CA ARG A 478 8.58 -4.32 5.18
C ARG A 478 9.70 -4.49 4.14
N LEU A 479 9.95 -5.73 3.70
CA LEU A 479 10.93 -6.02 2.65
C LEU A 479 10.53 -5.35 1.33
N LEU A 480 9.27 -5.47 0.92
CA LEU A 480 8.78 -4.87 -0.32
C LEU A 480 8.81 -3.33 -0.25
N ARG A 481 8.41 -2.73 0.88
CA ARG A 481 8.50 -1.27 1.07
C ARG A 481 9.93 -0.78 0.91
N SER A 482 10.87 -1.44 1.57
CA SER A 482 12.30 -1.12 1.46
C SER A 482 12.81 -1.26 0.02
N GLN A 483 12.51 -2.38 -0.65
CA GLN A 483 12.91 -2.64 -2.04
C GLN A 483 12.33 -1.64 -3.04
N LEU A 484 11.14 -1.12 -2.77
CA LEU A 484 10.48 -0.11 -3.61
C LEU A 484 10.98 1.32 -3.36
N GLY A 485 11.77 1.52 -2.32
CA GLY A 485 12.33 2.83 -1.97
C GLY A 485 11.44 3.68 -1.07
N PHE A 486 10.39 3.11 -0.48
CA PHE A 486 9.62 3.79 0.57
C PHE A 486 10.52 4.06 1.77
N GLY A 487 10.32 5.19 2.43
CA GLY A 487 11.07 5.55 3.64
C GLY A 487 10.90 4.53 4.76
N ALA A 488 11.86 4.51 5.69
CA ALA A 488 11.77 3.69 6.88
C ALA A 488 10.48 4.01 7.64
N LEU A 489 9.74 2.97 8.02
CA LEU A 489 8.60 3.13 8.91
C LEU A 489 9.15 3.56 10.28
N HIS A 490 8.88 4.77 10.67
CA HIS A 490 9.17 5.22 12.03
C HIS A 490 8.24 4.50 12.99
N ARG A 491 8.75 3.47 13.66
CA ARG A 491 7.99 2.63 14.61
C ARG A 491 7.37 3.42 15.77
N GLU A 492 7.85 4.63 16.02
CA GLU A 492 7.37 5.51 17.08
C GLU A 492 6.19 6.40 16.67
N GLU A 493 5.86 6.43 15.38
CA GLU A 493 4.80 7.29 14.85
C GLU A 493 3.61 6.46 14.42
N ASP A 494 2.60 6.41 15.29
CA ASP A 494 1.29 5.80 14.95
C ASP A 494 0.45 6.71 14.03
N ILE A 495 1.07 7.19 12.92
CA ILE A 495 0.49 8.14 11.97
C ILE A 495 0.48 7.52 10.57
N CYS A 496 -0.60 7.74 9.83
CA CYS A 496 -0.70 7.36 8.42
C CYS A 496 0.16 8.28 7.55
N ALA A 497 0.95 7.72 6.64
CA ALA A 497 1.76 8.49 5.71
C ALA A 497 0.90 9.09 4.57
N GLY A 498 -0.05 8.32 4.06
CA GLY A 498 -0.90 8.74 2.96
C GLY A 498 -0.08 9.17 1.74
N ILE A 499 -0.48 10.28 1.14
CA ILE A 499 0.17 10.84 -0.05
C ILE A 499 1.65 11.26 0.17
N ASP A 500 2.09 11.44 1.41
CA ASP A 500 3.46 11.86 1.70
C ASP A 500 4.51 10.81 1.34
N ASP A 501 4.15 9.52 1.40
CA ASP A 501 5.06 8.42 1.03
C ASP A 501 5.34 8.36 -0.48
N VAL A 502 4.48 8.93 -1.31
CA VAL A 502 4.67 8.99 -2.77
C VAL A 502 5.16 10.36 -3.28
N LYS A 503 5.20 11.36 -2.40
CA LYS A 503 5.86 12.64 -2.66
C LYS A 503 7.29 12.53 -2.15
N SER A 504 8.26 12.39 -3.06
CA SER A 504 9.64 12.46 -2.63
C SER A 504 9.96 13.86 -2.09
N GLU A 505 10.85 13.94 -1.09
CA GLU A 505 11.39 15.21 -0.59
C GLU A 505 12.25 15.94 -1.65
N HIS A 506 12.43 15.33 -2.82
CA HIS A 506 13.23 15.86 -3.93
C HIS A 506 12.34 16.22 -5.10
N GLU A 507 12.58 17.38 -5.69
CA GLU A 507 11.88 17.99 -6.84
C GLU A 507 11.80 17.12 -8.11
N GLU A 508 12.40 15.94 -8.14
CA GLU A 508 12.41 14.98 -9.24
C GLU A 508 11.65 13.67 -8.92
N GLY A 509 10.73 13.67 -8.01
CA GLY A 509 9.54 12.79 -7.95
C GLY A 509 9.68 11.27 -7.95
N ASP A 510 10.84 10.68 -8.12
CA ASP A 510 11.00 9.24 -8.26
C ASP A 510 11.47 8.59 -6.94
N MET A 511 10.62 7.77 -6.33
CA MET A 511 11.03 6.89 -5.24
C MET A 511 12.10 5.91 -5.75
N VAL A 512 13.33 6.07 -5.31
CA VAL A 512 14.46 5.24 -5.74
C VAL A 512 14.49 3.96 -4.91
N GLY A 513 14.14 2.85 -5.52
CA GLY A 513 14.24 1.51 -4.96
C GLY A 513 15.30 0.67 -5.66
N LEU A 514 15.34 -0.64 -5.34
CA LEU A 514 16.30 -1.57 -5.94
C LEU A 514 16.20 -1.62 -7.46
N TRP A 515 15.01 -1.47 -8.00
CA TRP A 515 14.83 -1.51 -9.44
C TRP A 515 15.50 -0.33 -10.14
N GLU A 516 15.24 0.88 -9.68
CA GLU A 516 15.82 2.12 -10.22
C GLU A 516 17.34 2.16 -10.03
N LEU A 517 17.85 1.63 -8.90
CA LEU A 517 19.29 1.46 -8.68
C LEU A 517 19.90 0.45 -9.66
N GLY A 518 19.19 -0.64 -9.96
CA GLY A 518 19.60 -1.62 -10.98
C GLY A 518 19.72 -1.01 -12.37
N GLU A 519 18.76 -0.17 -12.76
CA GLU A 519 18.82 0.57 -14.03
C GLU A 519 20.05 1.49 -14.08
N LYS A 520 20.32 2.22 -13.00
CA LYS A 520 21.50 3.10 -12.91
C LYS A 520 22.81 2.33 -13.00
N LEU A 521 22.91 1.18 -12.33
CA LEU A 521 24.08 0.29 -12.41
C LEU A 521 24.30 -0.20 -13.84
N TYR A 522 23.25 -0.64 -14.52
CA TYR A 522 23.34 -1.13 -15.90
C TYR A 522 23.79 -0.04 -16.87
N ILE A 523 23.24 1.16 -16.75
CA ILE A 523 23.63 2.32 -17.57
C ILE A 523 25.08 2.73 -17.27
N ALA A 524 25.52 2.70 -16.01
CA ALA A 524 26.88 3.07 -15.61
C ALA A 524 27.96 2.12 -16.15
N ALA A 525 27.62 0.87 -16.38
CA ALA A 525 28.53 -0.13 -16.96
C ALA A 525 28.84 0.07 -18.43
N GLY A 526 28.16 0.98 -19.11
CA GLY A 526 28.48 1.32 -20.52
C GLY A 526 28.04 0.27 -21.54
N GLU A 527 27.28 -0.72 -21.20
CA GLU A 527 26.85 -1.82 -22.09
C GLU A 527 25.60 -1.49 -22.94
N GLY A 528 25.34 -0.21 -23.20
CA GLY A 528 24.43 0.20 -24.25
C GLY A 528 22.94 0.17 -23.96
N ALA A 529 22.50 -0.25 -22.76
CA ALA A 529 21.11 -0.15 -22.38
C ALA A 529 20.72 1.33 -22.23
N LYS A 530 19.83 1.76 -23.08
CA LYS A 530 19.31 3.12 -23.08
C LYS A 530 17.90 3.21 -22.51
N SER A 531 17.28 2.05 -22.28
CA SER A 531 15.88 1.95 -21.86
C SER A 531 15.63 0.71 -21.00
N PHE A 532 14.54 0.75 -20.26
CA PHE A 532 14.02 -0.42 -19.52
C PHE A 532 13.70 -1.61 -20.45
N GLY A 533 13.36 -1.36 -21.73
CA GLY A 533 13.15 -2.39 -22.73
C GLY A 533 14.42 -3.21 -22.95
N ASP A 534 15.58 -2.56 -23.05
CA ASP A 534 16.87 -3.25 -23.25
C ASP A 534 17.19 -4.19 -22.09
N ILE A 535 16.87 -3.80 -20.84
CA ILE A 535 17.07 -4.63 -19.64
C ILE A 535 16.19 -5.89 -19.70
N LYS A 536 14.93 -5.75 -20.11
CA LYS A 536 14.02 -6.89 -20.31
C LYS A 536 14.52 -7.87 -21.36
N ASP A 537 15.06 -7.36 -22.44
CA ASP A 537 15.61 -8.19 -23.52
C ASP A 537 16.83 -8.98 -23.05
N VAL A 538 17.67 -8.40 -22.20
CA VAL A 538 18.79 -9.13 -21.56
C VAL A 538 18.26 -10.26 -20.70
N ILE A 539 17.27 -10.02 -19.83
CA ILE A 539 16.68 -11.05 -18.98
C ILE A 539 16.06 -12.18 -19.83
N ALA A 540 15.43 -11.84 -20.96
CA ALA A 540 14.79 -12.81 -21.85
C ALA A 540 15.77 -13.61 -22.70
N SER A 541 16.96 -13.07 -22.99
CA SER A 541 17.94 -13.68 -23.91
C SER A 541 18.83 -14.76 -23.29
N GLU A 542 18.83 -14.93 -21.97
CA GLU A 542 19.73 -15.81 -21.20
C GLU A 542 19.18 -17.23 -20.81
N PRO A 543 18.34 -17.93 -21.61
CA PRO A 543 17.66 -19.13 -21.12
C PRO A 543 18.54 -20.42 -21.12
N ARG A 544 19.83 -20.38 -21.53
CA ARG A 544 20.63 -21.59 -21.80
C ARG A 544 21.89 -21.78 -20.95
N SER A 545 22.22 -20.86 -20.08
CA SER A 545 23.34 -21.00 -19.13
C SER A 545 22.88 -21.72 -17.86
N GLN A 546 23.82 -22.12 -16.97
CA GLN A 546 23.45 -22.61 -15.62
C GLN A 546 22.64 -21.57 -14.84
N LEU A 547 22.89 -20.27 -15.08
CA LEU A 547 22.10 -19.18 -14.58
C LEU A 547 20.66 -19.16 -15.16
N GLY A 548 20.48 -19.53 -16.43
CA GLY A 548 19.15 -19.63 -17.05
C GLY A 548 18.23 -20.64 -16.37
N SER A 549 18.76 -21.79 -15.93
CA SER A 549 18.00 -22.74 -15.12
C SER A 549 17.63 -22.16 -13.75
N PHE A 550 18.57 -21.49 -13.11
CA PHE A 550 18.33 -20.84 -11.83
C PHE A 550 17.29 -19.69 -11.92
N HIS A 551 17.33 -18.91 -12.99
CA HIS A 551 16.30 -17.89 -13.24
C HIS A 551 14.90 -18.52 -13.36
N ALA A 552 14.78 -19.66 -14.06
CA ALA A 552 13.51 -20.38 -14.16
C ALA A 552 13.06 -20.94 -12.81
N GLU A 553 13.98 -21.46 -12.00
CA GLU A 553 13.72 -21.92 -10.64
C GLU A 553 13.21 -20.79 -9.73
N LEU A 554 13.83 -19.61 -9.78
CA LEU A 554 13.38 -18.44 -9.02
C LEU A 554 11.95 -18.02 -9.41
N LEU A 555 11.65 -18.00 -10.73
CA LEU A 555 10.32 -17.68 -11.23
C LEU A 555 9.29 -18.73 -10.79
N GLU A 556 9.65 -20.00 -10.72
CA GLU A 556 8.76 -21.06 -10.25
C GLU A 556 8.53 -20.97 -8.74
N LEU A 557 9.57 -20.78 -7.93
CA LEU A 557 9.47 -20.65 -6.47
C LEU A 557 8.51 -19.52 -6.06
N ARG A 558 8.56 -18.37 -6.74
CA ARG A 558 7.70 -17.22 -6.40
C ARG A 558 6.21 -17.47 -6.70
N THR A 559 5.86 -18.43 -7.57
CA THR A 559 4.44 -18.72 -7.89
C THR A 559 3.68 -19.34 -6.72
N ARG A 560 4.39 -19.92 -5.73
CA ARG A 560 3.82 -20.50 -4.51
C ARG A 560 4.46 -19.88 -3.27
N PRO A 561 4.26 -18.57 -3.05
CA PRO A 561 5.07 -17.79 -2.10
C PRO A 561 4.98 -18.33 -0.66
N TYR A 562 3.77 -18.71 -0.21
CA TYR A 562 3.59 -19.19 1.16
C TYR A 562 4.16 -20.60 1.39
N ALA A 563 4.11 -21.47 0.38
CA ALA A 563 4.72 -22.80 0.44
C ALA A 563 6.26 -22.71 0.46
N ASN A 564 6.82 -21.75 -0.27
CA ASN A 564 8.26 -21.54 -0.42
C ASN A 564 8.82 -20.40 0.45
N ALA A 565 8.06 -19.92 1.43
CA ALA A 565 8.39 -18.72 2.19
C ALA A 565 9.79 -18.77 2.82
N ALA A 566 10.17 -19.90 3.44
CA ALA A 566 11.48 -20.04 4.05
C ALA A 566 12.62 -19.84 3.01
N VAL A 567 12.49 -20.50 1.87
CA VAL A 567 13.50 -20.43 0.79
C VAL A 567 13.54 -19.03 0.19
N LEU A 568 12.37 -18.42 -0.09
CA LEU A 568 12.28 -17.07 -0.65
C LEU A 568 12.91 -16.02 0.28
N LEU A 569 12.65 -16.12 1.58
CA LEU A 569 13.26 -15.20 2.56
C LEU A 569 14.77 -15.43 2.67
N GLY A 570 15.22 -16.71 2.61
CA GLY A 570 16.64 -17.03 2.59
C GLY A 570 17.33 -16.48 1.33
N LEU A 571 16.74 -16.67 0.15
CA LEU A 571 17.20 -16.07 -1.11
C LEU A 571 17.29 -14.54 -0.99
N THR A 572 16.25 -13.89 -0.43
CA THR A 572 16.25 -12.45 -0.24
C THR A 572 17.41 -11.98 0.65
N LEU A 573 17.68 -12.67 1.76
CA LEU A 573 18.86 -12.37 2.60
C LEU A 573 20.18 -12.58 1.84
N GLY A 574 20.31 -13.68 1.11
CA GLY A 574 21.51 -13.99 0.34
C GLY A 574 21.78 -12.92 -0.72
N PHE A 575 20.78 -12.50 -1.48
CA PHE A 575 20.91 -11.42 -2.45
C PHE A 575 21.15 -10.06 -1.80
N ALA A 576 20.46 -9.74 -0.70
CA ALA A 576 20.69 -8.49 0.02
C ALA A 576 22.16 -8.36 0.46
N ARG A 577 22.73 -9.42 1.01
CA ARG A 577 24.12 -9.40 1.52
C ARG A 577 25.17 -9.59 0.44
N ALA A 578 25.00 -10.53 -0.45
CA ALA A 578 26.04 -10.91 -1.41
C ALA A 578 25.99 -10.13 -2.73
N LEU A 579 24.86 -9.54 -3.09
CA LEU A 579 24.68 -8.77 -4.32
C LEU A 579 24.49 -7.28 -4.01
N HIS A 580 23.42 -6.92 -3.32
CA HIS A 580 23.06 -5.53 -3.11
C HIS A 580 24.02 -4.83 -2.12
N GLY A 581 24.49 -5.51 -1.08
CA GLY A 581 25.41 -5.00 -0.08
C GLY A 581 26.90 -5.14 -0.44
N ALA A 582 27.24 -5.67 -1.61
CA ALA A 582 28.62 -5.83 -2.02
C ALA A 582 29.30 -4.47 -2.25
N GLU A 583 30.47 -4.24 -1.64
CA GLU A 583 31.24 -2.99 -1.74
C GLU A 583 31.57 -2.65 -3.20
N SER A 584 31.84 -3.66 -4.00
CA SER A 584 32.08 -3.53 -5.45
C SER A 584 30.86 -2.99 -6.20
N VAL A 585 29.65 -3.39 -5.84
CA VAL A 585 28.39 -2.86 -6.41
C VAL A 585 28.16 -1.43 -5.96
N LEU A 586 28.35 -1.14 -4.67
CA LEU A 586 28.24 0.22 -4.11
C LEU A 586 29.19 1.19 -4.82
N SER A 587 30.43 0.76 -5.11
CA SER A 587 31.43 1.61 -5.80
C SER A 587 31.07 1.91 -7.27
N CYS A 588 30.21 1.12 -7.90
CA CYS A 588 29.69 1.38 -9.25
C CYS A 588 28.65 2.49 -9.31
N LEU A 589 27.97 2.78 -8.20
CA LEU A 589 27.01 3.88 -8.11
C LEU A 589 27.79 5.19 -7.94
N LYS A 590 27.63 6.11 -8.90
CA LYS A 590 28.37 7.38 -8.93
C LYS A 590 27.83 8.43 -7.97
N ASP A 591 26.55 8.34 -7.62
CA ASP A 591 25.88 9.26 -6.72
C ASP A 591 25.94 8.73 -5.28
N GLU A 592 26.45 9.54 -4.35
CA GLU A 592 26.50 9.19 -2.93
C GLU A 592 25.11 8.94 -2.34
N ARG A 593 24.07 9.64 -2.81
CA ARG A 593 22.69 9.43 -2.38
C ARG A 593 22.20 8.04 -2.78
N ASP A 594 22.53 7.57 -3.98
CA ASP A 594 22.18 6.23 -4.44
C ASP A 594 22.90 5.15 -3.60
N GLN A 595 24.17 5.39 -3.24
CA GLN A 595 24.92 4.49 -2.35
C GLN A 595 24.29 4.45 -0.95
N GLU A 596 23.94 5.60 -0.38
CA GLU A 596 23.26 5.68 0.92
C GLU A 596 21.88 4.99 0.88
N THR A 597 21.11 5.20 -0.20
CA THR A 597 19.83 4.56 -0.42
C THR A 597 19.99 3.04 -0.46
N LEU A 598 20.97 2.52 -1.21
CA LEU A 598 21.20 1.09 -1.29
C LEU A 598 21.62 0.50 0.07
N LYS A 599 22.53 1.17 0.80
CA LYS A 599 22.93 0.76 2.14
C LYS A 599 21.76 0.71 3.11
N ARG A 600 20.89 1.73 3.07
CA ARG A 600 19.65 1.76 3.85
C ARG A 600 18.74 0.58 3.52
N ILE A 601 18.47 0.34 2.25
CA ILE A 601 17.61 -0.76 1.80
C ILE A 601 18.14 -2.10 2.31
N VAL A 602 19.46 -2.36 2.19
CA VAL A 602 20.08 -3.60 2.67
C VAL A 602 19.92 -3.74 4.18
N ALA A 603 20.21 -2.69 4.93
CA ALA A 603 20.10 -2.70 6.40
C ALA A 603 18.66 -2.96 6.87
N GLU A 604 17.68 -2.32 6.25
CA GLU A 604 16.25 -2.52 6.57
C GLU A 604 15.80 -3.95 6.26
N GLN A 605 16.26 -4.53 5.17
CA GLN A 605 15.95 -5.93 4.82
C GLN A 605 16.57 -6.91 5.84
N GLU A 606 17.84 -6.72 6.20
CA GLU A 606 18.49 -7.56 7.22
C GLU A 606 17.79 -7.45 8.57
N GLU A 607 17.43 -6.23 9.00
CA GLU A 607 16.70 -6.01 10.25
C GLU A 607 15.34 -6.71 10.25
N ALA A 608 14.53 -6.52 9.20
CA ALA A 608 13.21 -7.13 9.10
C ALA A 608 13.28 -8.67 9.11
N LEU A 609 14.24 -9.25 8.41
CA LEU A 609 14.44 -10.69 8.36
C LEU A 609 14.94 -11.25 9.70
N LEU A 610 15.88 -10.56 10.35
CA LEU A 610 16.42 -10.96 11.64
C LEU A 610 15.33 -10.94 12.75
N ASP A 611 14.51 -9.88 12.75
CA ASP A 611 13.37 -9.77 13.65
C ASP A 611 12.39 -10.93 13.46
N TYR A 612 12.09 -11.29 12.20
CA TYR A 612 11.20 -12.39 11.91
C TYR A 612 11.76 -13.76 12.36
N VAL A 613 13.04 -14.02 12.06
CA VAL A 613 13.72 -15.26 12.51
C VAL A 613 13.66 -15.38 14.03
N ARG A 614 14.01 -14.33 14.75
CA ARG A 614 13.99 -14.31 16.23
C ARG A 614 12.58 -14.52 16.78
N ARG A 615 11.58 -13.82 16.23
CA ARG A 615 10.17 -13.97 16.62
C ARG A 615 9.72 -15.42 16.42
N ARG A 616 9.98 -16.00 15.24
CA ARG A 616 9.58 -17.35 14.90
C ARG A 616 10.17 -18.38 15.86
N ARG A 617 11.43 -18.23 16.26
CA ARG A 617 12.09 -19.12 17.24
C ARG A 617 11.55 -18.95 18.66
N SER A 618 11.06 -17.78 19.03
CA SER A 618 10.48 -17.53 20.34
C SER A 618 9.06 -18.08 20.53
N GLU A 619 8.37 -18.40 19.44
CA GLU A 619 7.00 -18.92 19.47
C GLU A 619 6.96 -20.40 19.90
N LYS A 620 6.60 -20.66 21.17
CA LYS A 620 6.56 -21.99 21.80
C LYS A 620 5.55 -23.00 21.19
N ARG A 621 4.75 -22.59 20.19
CA ARG A 621 3.66 -23.40 19.62
C ARG A 621 4.03 -24.20 18.40
N GLN A 622 5.25 -24.09 17.87
CA GLN A 622 5.64 -24.77 16.65
C GLN A 622 6.16 -26.19 16.95
N ASN A 623 5.79 -27.14 16.10
CA ASN A 623 6.36 -28.47 16.07
C ASN A 623 7.86 -28.35 15.74
N GLU A 624 8.74 -28.94 16.55
CA GLU A 624 10.19 -28.89 16.35
C GLU A 624 10.62 -29.32 14.94
N ASN A 625 9.92 -30.29 14.35
CA ASN A 625 10.17 -30.75 13.00
C ASN A 625 9.84 -29.68 11.93
N GLU A 626 8.75 -28.95 12.10
CA GLU A 626 8.37 -27.86 11.19
C GLU A 626 9.32 -26.69 11.31
N GLN A 627 9.73 -26.37 12.52
CA GLN A 627 10.73 -25.33 12.76
C GLN A 627 12.05 -25.68 12.09
N LYS A 628 12.54 -26.92 12.26
CA LYS A 628 13.76 -27.38 11.63
C LYS A 628 13.68 -27.38 10.10
N LYS A 629 12.57 -27.82 9.52
CA LYS A 629 12.35 -27.76 8.08
C LYS A 629 12.39 -26.32 7.57
N TRP A 630 11.77 -25.42 8.30
CA TRP A 630 11.77 -24.00 7.95
C TRP A 630 13.19 -23.42 7.98
N GLU A 631 13.97 -23.68 9.05
CA GLU A 631 15.35 -23.23 9.21
C GLU A 631 16.24 -23.75 8.08
N GLN A 632 16.11 -25.04 7.73
CA GLN A 632 16.83 -25.64 6.62
C GLN A 632 16.43 -25.01 5.27
N GLY A 633 15.15 -24.73 5.06
CA GLY A 633 14.69 -24.05 3.84
C GLY A 633 15.27 -22.64 3.73
N PHE A 634 15.29 -21.90 4.82
CA PHE A 634 15.87 -20.56 4.88
C PHE A 634 17.37 -20.56 4.58
N GLU A 635 18.14 -21.47 5.22
CA GLU A 635 19.57 -21.61 4.97
C GLU A 635 19.86 -22.02 3.52
N ARG A 636 19.12 -23.00 2.98
CA ARG A 636 19.27 -23.42 1.56
C ARG A 636 19.04 -22.28 0.59
N GLY A 637 18.02 -21.46 0.84
CA GLY A 637 17.76 -20.25 0.03
C GLY A 637 18.93 -19.27 0.07
N TYR A 638 19.43 -18.97 1.26
CA TYR A 638 20.59 -18.10 1.45
C TYR A 638 21.83 -18.61 0.69
N GLU A 639 22.22 -19.86 0.93
CA GLU A 639 23.38 -20.46 0.31
C GLU A 639 23.24 -20.56 -1.22
N ARG A 640 22.03 -20.81 -1.73
CA ARG A 640 21.78 -20.85 -3.17
C ARG A 640 21.98 -19.50 -3.84
N ALA A 641 21.53 -18.41 -3.20
CA ALA A 641 21.78 -17.05 -3.70
C ALA A 641 23.27 -16.72 -3.71
N VAL A 642 23.98 -16.99 -2.61
CA VAL A 642 25.42 -16.73 -2.49
C VAL A 642 26.19 -17.53 -3.53
N ARG A 643 25.85 -18.83 -3.72
CA ARG A 643 26.47 -19.68 -4.74
C ARG A 643 26.21 -19.18 -6.15
N ALA A 644 24.98 -18.80 -6.48
CA ALA A 644 24.63 -18.27 -7.81
C ALA A 644 25.46 -17.04 -8.18
N ILE A 645 25.70 -16.17 -7.21
CA ILE A 645 26.56 -14.99 -7.40
C ILE A 645 28.03 -15.44 -7.61
N GLY A 646 28.52 -16.43 -6.86
CA GLY A 646 29.86 -16.99 -7.05
C GLY A 646 30.03 -17.77 -8.38
N GLU A 647 28.99 -18.36 -8.94
CA GLU A 647 28.98 -19.05 -10.23
C GLU A 647 29.03 -18.09 -11.43
N VAL A 648 28.71 -16.81 -11.23
CA VAL A 648 28.85 -15.74 -12.23
C VAL A 648 30.31 -15.25 -12.33
N ASN A 649 31.10 -15.43 -11.27
CA ASN A 649 32.55 -15.17 -11.25
C ASN A 649 33.30 -16.30 -11.99
#